data_8f3e3d3310ce9cf7fd8438e8208f188a
#
_entry.id   8f3e3d3310ce9cf7fd8438e8208f188a
#
_cell.length_a   1.000
_cell.length_b   1.000
_cell.length_c   1.000
_cell.angle_alpha   90.00
_cell.angle_beta   90.00
_cell.angle_gamma   90.00
#
_symmetry.space_group_name_H-M   'P 1'
#
loop_
_entity.id
_entity.type
_entity.pdbx_description
1 polymer ?
#
loop_
_entity_poly.entity_id
_entity_poly.type
_entity_poly.pdbx_seq_one_letter_code
_entity_poly.pdbx_strand_id
1 'polypeptide(L)'
;MLPRAFIGGLNNPVVAEADFNLDGRNELVVLDIAGETPLVFSWNEQLGEFLYDVQYVDRIPKEVNGWILTRDYNFDGLPDLFCNSDIPGIPGIIIFKGVQAEDGLHWEKVHLNSGRYPVLNYQSGNNFTNLYVNPGDLPGIADVDQDGDLDILSYDVGGTVIYYYQNMTIEQKVGYDALPFQLVEQCWGKVEEAGLSSDMILSKDTFNCPSSAQQPVLEKRHSGSSILPFDPDGDGDMDLLVGDVGSNYISYLRNQRTRGTDFMDFLEPQFPAASGHAVDLFIFPFPMQADVDMDGNEDLLFCTGDINNGANINSLWLYKSQPDQPDQRYAFVQEDFIFDQIFDGGSEAFPTILDVNGDGLQDILVGTRGFFPKEIESDPRIFLLLQHQDNGERYFTMETSDFLSLNQYQLQTVIWHPVAGDLDQDGDLDLIIGDYYGRIAYVENQAGPGEPPKWAGPIFDYMGIDVGLGSTPTLYDANQDGLVDLVIGERSGNLNLYLNRGTIGQPAFSDVPDDELWQNVDTRNPYVFAGASSPTIFRTSDNQWRMAVGSGPGNIWYYDHLDVDPLVPVDTSLAGIREGINTHPAVGDLDDDGQYELVIGNRRGGISIFKTPWLLSTTSTGRTTLRNSDFHCYPNPAHESIRLDGFSEPGDVQIFTMEGRLCYSVNDYHAGDRLSLTNHPVGVYFVRFTSLGTTRVTKMIKE
;
A
#
# COMPACT_ATOMS: atom_id res chain seq x y z
N MET A 1 -6.21 19.17 11.32
CA MET A 1 -6.03 17.70 11.36
C MET A 1 -6.28 17.21 9.94
N LEU A 2 -5.37 16.44 9.37
CA LEU A 2 -5.57 15.86 8.04
C LEU A 2 -6.42 14.59 8.21
N PRO A 3 -7.65 14.52 7.68
CA PRO A 3 -8.56 13.38 7.93
C PRO A 3 -8.08 12.05 7.33
N ARG A 4 -7.08 12.08 6.44
CA ARG A 4 -6.48 10.92 5.78
C ARG A 4 -5.01 10.73 6.13
N ALA A 5 -4.51 11.36 7.20
CA ALA A 5 -3.07 11.45 7.48
C ALA A 5 -2.36 10.08 7.53
N PHE A 6 -3.01 9.06 8.04
CA PHE A 6 -2.36 7.78 8.37
C PHE A 6 -2.95 6.59 7.61
N ILE A 7 -2.90 6.64 6.28
CA ILE A 7 -3.35 5.58 5.37
C ILE A 7 -2.20 4.91 4.59
N GLY A 8 -0.96 5.16 5.02
CA GLY A 8 0.23 4.51 4.47
C GLY A 8 0.87 5.19 3.25
N GLY A 9 0.44 6.40 2.86
CA GLY A 9 0.98 7.11 1.70
C GLY A 9 0.53 6.57 0.34
N LEU A 10 0.91 7.23 -0.74
CA LEU A 10 0.61 6.87 -2.13
C LEU A 10 1.74 7.31 -3.06
N ASN A 11 2.23 6.42 -3.93
CA ASN A 11 3.27 6.75 -4.91
C ASN A 11 2.75 6.72 -6.36
N ASN A 12 2.14 5.60 -6.74
CA ASN A 12 1.66 5.36 -8.10
C ASN A 12 0.19 4.91 -8.07
N PRO A 13 -0.76 5.80 -7.76
CA PRO A 13 -2.16 5.46 -7.55
C PRO A 13 -2.91 5.29 -8.87
N VAL A 14 -3.36 4.08 -9.18
CA VAL A 14 -4.31 3.79 -10.25
C VAL A 14 -5.71 3.80 -9.68
N VAL A 15 -6.60 4.59 -10.27
CA VAL A 15 -7.96 4.83 -9.78
C VAL A 15 -8.98 4.09 -10.63
N ALA A 16 -9.93 3.42 -9.97
CA ALA A 16 -11.14 2.84 -10.55
C ALA A 16 -12.33 3.14 -9.64
N GLU A 17 -13.52 2.78 -10.05
CA GLU A 17 -14.76 3.03 -9.30
C GLU A 17 -15.56 1.74 -9.12
N ALA A 18 -16.20 1.59 -7.96
CA ALA A 18 -17.13 0.49 -7.72
C ALA A 18 -18.14 0.86 -6.64
N ASP A 19 -19.40 0.53 -6.82
CA ASP A 19 -20.45 0.67 -5.81
C ASP A 19 -20.42 -0.53 -4.85
N PHE A 20 -19.64 -0.43 -3.77
CA PHE A 20 -19.46 -1.52 -2.81
C PHE A 20 -20.68 -1.82 -1.96
N ASN A 21 -21.48 -0.80 -1.69
CA ASN A 21 -22.65 -0.90 -0.82
C ASN A 21 -23.96 -1.05 -1.60
N LEU A 22 -23.90 -0.93 -2.93
CA LEU A 22 -25.02 -1.01 -3.87
C LEU A 22 -26.08 0.08 -3.61
N ASP A 23 -25.64 1.29 -3.24
CA ASP A 23 -26.51 2.44 -3.01
C ASP A 23 -26.71 3.32 -4.26
N GLY A 24 -26.03 2.99 -5.35
CA GLY A 24 -26.07 3.70 -6.63
C GLY A 24 -25.01 4.80 -6.75
N ARG A 25 -24.02 4.82 -5.85
CA ARG A 25 -22.86 5.72 -5.90
C ARG A 25 -21.59 4.91 -5.82
N ASN A 26 -20.64 5.26 -6.65
CA ASN A 26 -19.36 4.58 -6.65
C ASN A 26 -18.44 5.09 -5.52
N GLU A 27 -17.77 4.17 -4.86
CA GLU A 27 -16.56 4.44 -4.12
C GLU A 27 -15.38 4.48 -5.08
N LEU A 28 -14.33 5.27 -4.75
CA LEU A 28 -13.06 5.23 -5.46
C LEU A 28 -12.21 4.08 -4.93
N VAL A 29 -11.76 3.23 -5.83
CA VAL A 29 -10.74 2.22 -5.57
C VAL A 29 -9.40 2.73 -6.05
N VAL A 30 -8.46 2.91 -5.16
CA VAL A 30 -7.11 3.39 -5.48
C VAL A 30 -6.12 2.27 -5.25
N LEU A 31 -5.58 1.70 -6.31
CA LEU A 31 -4.51 0.72 -6.22
C LEU A 31 -3.17 1.44 -6.33
N ASP A 32 -2.44 1.53 -5.22
CA ASP A 32 -1.03 1.96 -5.29
C ASP A 32 -0.18 0.81 -5.84
N ILE A 33 0.29 0.94 -7.07
CA ILE A 33 1.03 -0.14 -7.74
C ILE A 33 2.48 -0.27 -7.23
N ALA A 34 3.08 0.78 -6.68
CA ALA A 34 4.40 0.70 -6.06
C ALA A 34 4.36 -0.04 -4.72
N GLY A 35 3.28 0.11 -3.97
CA GLY A 35 3.05 -0.55 -2.70
C GLY A 35 2.28 -1.87 -2.81
N GLU A 36 1.72 -2.20 -3.96
CA GLU A 36 0.85 -3.37 -4.17
C GLU A 36 -0.35 -3.38 -3.20
N THR A 37 -0.91 -2.20 -2.92
CA THR A 37 -1.94 -2.04 -1.88
C THR A 37 -3.15 -1.29 -2.40
N PRO A 38 -4.36 -1.86 -2.29
CA PRO A 38 -5.59 -1.14 -2.57
C PRO A 38 -6.03 -0.30 -1.37
N LEU A 39 -6.60 0.85 -1.66
CA LEU A 39 -7.32 1.72 -0.73
C LEU A 39 -8.72 1.97 -1.29
N VAL A 40 -9.69 2.21 -0.44
CA VAL A 40 -11.05 2.56 -0.86
C VAL A 40 -11.48 3.86 -0.19
N PHE A 41 -12.14 4.73 -0.94
CA PHE A 41 -12.62 6.01 -0.45
C PHE A 41 -14.11 6.16 -0.77
N SER A 42 -14.91 6.45 0.25
CA SER A 42 -16.35 6.69 0.13
C SER A 42 -16.67 8.18 0.14
N TRP A 43 -17.64 8.59 -0.66
CA TRP A 43 -18.08 9.98 -0.74
C TRP A 43 -18.77 10.45 0.54
N ASN A 44 -18.31 11.57 1.09
CA ASN A 44 -18.94 12.23 2.22
C ASN A 44 -19.73 13.47 1.78
N GLU A 45 -21.05 13.39 1.80
CA GLU A 45 -21.92 14.49 1.38
C GLU A 45 -21.80 15.78 2.18
N GLN A 46 -21.41 15.68 3.46
CA GLN A 46 -21.31 16.87 4.33
C GLN A 46 -20.06 17.69 4.03
N LEU A 47 -18.99 17.01 3.66
CA LEU A 47 -17.70 17.62 3.34
C LEU A 47 -17.57 17.88 1.84
N GLY A 48 -18.30 17.14 1.00
CA GLY A 48 -18.16 17.19 -0.46
C GLY A 48 -16.81 16.62 -0.94
N GLU A 49 -16.34 15.57 -0.28
CA GLU A 49 -15.05 14.94 -0.57
C GLU A 49 -15.06 13.44 -0.26
N PHE A 50 -14.12 12.71 -0.83
CA PHE A 50 -13.90 11.30 -0.55
C PHE A 50 -13.12 11.10 0.75
N LEU A 51 -13.58 10.21 1.62
CA LEU A 51 -12.90 9.81 2.85
C LEU A 51 -12.48 8.34 2.77
N TYR A 52 -11.33 8.01 3.34
CA TYR A 52 -10.84 6.64 3.42
C TYR A 52 -11.82 5.73 4.15
N ASP A 53 -12.15 4.60 3.55
CA ASP A 53 -13.09 3.61 4.08
C ASP A 53 -12.48 2.21 4.13
N VAL A 54 -11.87 1.88 5.24
CA VAL A 54 -11.17 0.61 5.46
C VAL A 54 -12.10 -0.61 5.36
N GLN A 55 -13.41 -0.44 5.55
CA GLN A 55 -14.34 -1.58 5.57
C GLN A 55 -14.44 -2.33 4.23
N TYR A 56 -14.08 -1.69 3.13
CA TYR A 56 -14.17 -2.29 1.80
C TYR A 56 -12.84 -2.82 1.26
N VAL A 57 -11.72 -2.47 1.88
CA VAL A 57 -10.37 -2.87 1.41
C VAL A 57 -10.22 -4.38 1.30
N ASP A 58 -10.71 -5.13 2.30
CA ASP A 58 -10.62 -6.59 2.32
C ASP A 58 -11.52 -7.29 1.29
N ARG A 59 -12.42 -6.57 0.62
CA ARG A 59 -13.25 -7.12 -0.46
C ARG A 59 -12.50 -7.18 -1.79
N ILE A 60 -11.43 -6.39 -1.95
CA ILE A 60 -10.62 -6.41 -3.15
C ILE A 60 -9.77 -7.69 -3.16
N PRO A 61 -9.82 -8.49 -4.25
CA PRO A 61 -9.07 -9.74 -4.33
C PRO A 61 -7.56 -9.52 -4.13
N LYS A 62 -6.91 -10.44 -3.43
CA LYS A 62 -5.48 -10.34 -3.08
C LYS A 62 -4.55 -10.47 -4.28
N GLU A 63 -5.05 -11.02 -5.37
CA GLU A 63 -4.34 -11.20 -6.63
C GLU A 63 -4.29 -9.93 -7.49
N VAL A 64 -5.05 -8.88 -7.11
CA VAL A 64 -5.05 -7.60 -7.86
C VAL A 64 -3.70 -6.92 -7.70
N ASN A 65 -3.04 -6.68 -8.84
CA ASN A 65 -1.74 -6.03 -8.92
C ASN A 65 -1.55 -5.32 -10.26
N GLY A 66 -0.52 -4.49 -10.37
CA GLY A 66 -0.12 -3.77 -11.56
C GLY A 66 -1.07 -2.64 -11.94
N TRP A 67 -2.30 -2.93 -12.25
CA TRP A 67 -3.36 -1.97 -12.55
C TRP A 67 -4.73 -2.55 -12.23
N ILE A 68 -5.73 -1.69 -12.13
CA ILE A 68 -7.13 -2.04 -11.87
C ILE A 68 -8.04 -1.24 -12.79
N LEU A 69 -9.01 -1.92 -13.40
CA LEU A 69 -10.13 -1.31 -14.13
C LEU A 69 -11.41 -2.01 -13.71
N THR A 70 -12.47 -1.25 -13.61
CA THR A 70 -13.82 -1.78 -13.33
C THR A 70 -14.74 -1.50 -14.50
N ARG A 71 -15.39 -2.54 -15.01
CA ARG A 71 -16.36 -2.48 -16.10
C ARG A 71 -17.38 -3.61 -15.92
N ASP A 72 -18.62 -3.38 -16.24
CA ASP A 72 -19.65 -4.44 -16.27
C ASP A 72 -19.59 -5.16 -17.62
N TYR A 73 -18.80 -6.25 -17.72
CA TYR A 73 -18.59 -6.99 -18.97
C TYR A 73 -19.77 -7.87 -19.34
N ASN A 74 -20.59 -8.23 -18.37
CA ASN A 74 -21.67 -9.19 -18.55
C ASN A 74 -23.06 -8.54 -18.51
N PHE A 75 -23.11 -7.22 -18.29
CA PHE A 75 -24.33 -6.38 -18.24
C PHE A 75 -25.33 -6.84 -17.17
N ASP A 76 -24.83 -7.36 -16.05
CA ASP A 76 -25.69 -7.73 -14.91
C ASP A 76 -25.92 -6.57 -13.93
N GLY A 77 -25.29 -5.42 -14.16
CA GLY A 77 -25.43 -4.19 -13.40
C GLY A 77 -24.45 -4.09 -12.21
N LEU A 78 -23.51 -5.03 -12.09
CA LEU A 78 -22.45 -5.00 -11.11
C LEU A 78 -21.09 -4.75 -11.79
N PRO A 79 -20.22 -3.92 -11.20
CA PRO A 79 -18.89 -3.72 -11.78
C PRO A 79 -18.02 -4.98 -11.61
N ASP A 80 -17.50 -5.47 -12.73
CA ASP A 80 -16.48 -6.51 -12.76
C ASP A 80 -15.09 -5.89 -12.71
N LEU A 81 -14.13 -6.61 -12.16
CA LEU A 81 -12.78 -6.11 -11.96
C LEU A 81 -11.81 -6.79 -12.94
N PHE A 82 -11.04 -5.97 -13.63
CA PHE A 82 -9.96 -6.39 -14.52
C PHE A 82 -8.63 -5.96 -13.92
N CYS A 83 -7.63 -6.84 -13.94
CA CYS A 83 -6.30 -6.52 -13.49
C CYS A 83 -5.22 -7.30 -14.27
N ASN A 84 -3.97 -6.92 -14.05
CA ASN A 84 -2.84 -7.64 -14.60
C ASN A 84 -2.75 -9.08 -14.06
N SER A 85 -2.16 -9.98 -14.85
CA SER A 85 -1.91 -11.36 -14.41
C SER A 85 -0.83 -11.43 -13.33
N ASP A 86 -1.15 -12.04 -12.22
CA ASP A 86 -0.24 -12.37 -11.10
C ASP A 86 0.59 -13.64 -11.34
N ILE A 87 0.36 -14.35 -12.45
CA ILE A 87 0.98 -15.64 -12.73
C ILE A 87 2.37 -15.45 -13.34
N PRO A 88 3.46 -15.88 -12.68
CA PRO A 88 4.81 -15.67 -13.17
C PRO A 88 5.04 -16.21 -14.58
N GLY A 89 5.45 -15.33 -15.50
CA GLY A 89 5.74 -15.68 -16.91
C GLY A 89 4.51 -15.87 -17.79
N ILE A 90 3.31 -15.53 -17.32
CA ILE A 90 2.05 -15.60 -18.06
C ILE A 90 1.43 -14.20 -18.10
N PRO A 91 1.85 -13.32 -18.99
CA PRO A 91 1.27 -11.99 -19.15
C PRO A 91 -0.16 -12.07 -19.69
N GLY A 92 -1.00 -11.11 -19.31
CA GLY A 92 -2.39 -11.03 -19.76
C GLY A 92 -3.31 -10.40 -18.70
N ILE A 93 -4.61 -10.54 -18.93
CA ILE A 93 -5.67 -9.94 -18.09
C ILE A 93 -6.36 -11.04 -17.29
N ILE A 94 -6.55 -10.81 -15.99
CA ILE A 94 -7.42 -11.58 -15.11
C ILE A 94 -8.71 -10.80 -14.89
N ILE A 95 -9.83 -11.50 -14.81
CA ILE A 95 -11.13 -10.91 -14.51
C ILE A 95 -11.66 -11.51 -13.21
N PHE A 96 -12.26 -10.66 -12.40
CA PHE A 96 -13.10 -11.05 -11.28
C PHE A 96 -14.52 -10.53 -11.52
N LYS A 97 -15.48 -11.43 -11.55
CA LYS A 97 -16.89 -11.10 -11.73
C LYS A 97 -17.46 -10.48 -10.46
N GLY A 98 -18.16 -9.37 -10.60
CA GLY A 98 -18.96 -8.76 -9.54
C GLY A 98 -20.12 -9.68 -9.14
N VAL A 99 -20.29 -9.88 -7.84
CA VAL A 99 -21.39 -10.66 -7.28
C VAL A 99 -22.01 -9.94 -6.10
N GLN A 100 -23.33 -9.94 -6.05
CA GLN A 100 -24.07 -9.35 -4.94
C GLN A 100 -24.13 -10.31 -3.76
N ALA A 101 -23.67 -9.88 -2.59
CA ALA A 101 -23.79 -10.57 -1.31
C ALA A 101 -24.73 -9.84 -0.33
N GLU A 102 -24.91 -10.37 0.88
CA GLU A 102 -25.76 -9.73 1.89
C GLU A 102 -25.24 -8.37 2.36
N ASP A 103 -23.92 -8.16 2.27
CA ASP A 103 -23.21 -6.96 2.72
C ASP A 103 -22.74 -6.06 1.56
N GLY A 104 -23.15 -6.36 0.30
CA GLY A 104 -22.87 -5.55 -0.88
C GLY A 104 -22.12 -6.29 -1.98
N LEU A 105 -21.25 -5.56 -2.71
CA LEU A 105 -20.46 -6.07 -3.82
C LEU A 105 -19.26 -6.90 -3.32
N HIS A 106 -19.04 -8.04 -3.94
CA HIS A 106 -17.86 -8.89 -3.86
C HIS A 106 -17.40 -9.29 -5.25
N TRP A 107 -16.21 -9.89 -5.36
CA TRP A 107 -15.67 -10.36 -6.63
C TRP A 107 -15.28 -11.84 -6.58
N GLU A 108 -15.61 -12.58 -7.62
CA GLU A 108 -15.23 -13.97 -7.82
C GLU A 108 -14.35 -14.13 -9.06
N LYS A 109 -13.20 -14.80 -8.93
CA LYS A 109 -12.28 -15.03 -10.04
C LYS A 109 -12.92 -15.81 -11.18
N VAL A 110 -12.88 -15.28 -12.40
CA VAL A 110 -13.43 -15.93 -13.58
C VAL A 110 -12.50 -17.04 -14.06
N HIS A 111 -13.04 -18.24 -14.25
CA HIS A 111 -12.32 -19.39 -14.78
C HIS A 111 -12.77 -19.67 -16.21
N LEU A 112 -11.94 -19.32 -17.17
CA LEU A 112 -12.23 -19.53 -18.59
C LEU A 112 -12.08 -21.01 -18.98
N ASN A 113 -13.06 -21.54 -19.68
CA ASN A 113 -13.07 -22.95 -20.12
C ASN A 113 -12.09 -23.25 -21.27
N SER A 114 -11.53 -22.23 -21.91
CA SER A 114 -10.76 -22.30 -23.15
C SER A 114 -9.24 -22.21 -22.98
N GLY A 115 -8.72 -21.96 -21.77
CA GLY A 115 -7.29 -21.75 -21.53
C GLY A 115 -6.69 -22.68 -20.47
N ARG A 116 -5.35 -22.76 -20.45
CA ARG A 116 -4.60 -23.45 -19.39
C ARG A 116 -4.52 -22.63 -18.11
N TYR A 117 -4.58 -21.30 -18.25
CA TYR A 117 -4.43 -20.33 -17.17
C TYR A 117 -5.68 -19.45 -17.10
N PRO A 118 -6.03 -18.89 -15.96
CA PRO A 118 -7.18 -18.00 -15.78
C PRO A 118 -6.89 -16.58 -16.30
N VAL A 119 -6.37 -16.46 -17.49
CA VAL A 119 -6.13 -15.20 -18.20
C VAL A 119 -6.96 -15.15 -19.46
N LEU A 120 -7.36 -13.95 -19.89
CA LEU A 120 -8.07 -13.79 -21.15
C LEU A 120 -7.28 -14.39 -22.31
N ASN A 121 -7.99 -15.02 -23.23
CA ASN A 121 -7.42 -15.65 -24.39
C ASN A 121 -8.27 -15.36 -25.64
N TYR A 122 -7.65 -15.45 -26.79
CA TYR A 122 -8.32 -15.27 -28.07
C TYR A 122 -8.09 -16.48 -28.99
N GLN A 123 -9.00 -16.66 -29.92
CA GLN A 123 -8.89 -17.73 -30.88
C GLN A 123 -7.85 -17.39 -31.97
N SER A 124 -6.82 -18.20 -32.10
CA SER A 124 -5.80 -18.11 -33.14
C SER A 124 -5.81 -19.40 -33.96
N GLY A 125 -6.49 -19.37 -35.11
CA GLY A 125 -6.73 -20.59 -35.92
C GLY A 125 -7.58 -21.62 -35.16
N ASN A 126 -7.01 -22.81 -34.90
CA ASN A 126 -7.68 -23.87 -34.16
C ASN A 126 -7.28 -23.91 -32.66
N ASN A 127 -6.45 -22.98 -32.21
CA ASN A 127 -5.92 -22.94 -30.85
C ASN A 127 -6.36 -21.67 -30.13
N PHE A 128 -6.28 -21.69 -28.79
CA PHE A 128 -6.40 -20.50 -27.95
C PHE A 128 -5.03 -20.02 -27.52
N THR A 129 -4.82 -18.71 -27.56
CA THR A 129 -3.58 -18.02 -27.17
C THR A 129 -3.93 -16.94 -26.18
N ASN A 130 -3.08 -16.71 -25.17
CA ASN A 130 -3.29 -15.60 -24.22
C ASN A 130 -3.41 -14.29 -24.98
N LEU A 131 -4.38 -13.49 -24.63
CA LEU A 131 -4.44 -12.09 -24.99
C LEU A 131 -3.27 -11.42 -24.27
N TYR A 132 -2.30 -10.93 -25.05
CA TYR A 132 -1.07 -10.39 -24.51
C TYR A 132 -1.27 -8.96 -24.05
N VAL A 133 -0.95 -8.72 -22.79
CA VAL A 133 -0.76 -7.38 -22.22
C VAL A 133 0.55 -7.45 -21.44
N ASN A 134 1.51 -6.60 -21.76
CA ASN A 134 2.76 -6.55 -21.02
C ASN A 134 2.45 -6.15 -19.52
N PRO A 135 3.14 -6.71 -18.52
CA PRO A 135 2.88 -6.39 -17.12
C PRO A 135 2.95 -4.91 -16.73
N GLY A 136 3.69 -4.10 -17.50
CA GLY A 136 3.75 -2.66 -17.32
C GLY A 136 2.71 -1.85 -18.11
N ASP A 137 1.91 -2.50 -18.98
CA ASP A 137 0.95 -1.78 -19.83
C ASP A 137 -0.42 -1.66 -19.17
N LEU A 138 -1.11 -0.56 -19.44
CA LEU A 138 -2.53 -0.37 -19.13
C LEU A 138 -3.33 -0.55 -20.45
N PRO A 139 -4.11 -1.64 -20.62
CA PRO A 139 -4.89 -1.87 -21.82
C PRO A 139 -6.15 -1.00 -21.86
N GLY A 140 -6.64 -0.69 -23.06
CA GLY A 140 -7.96 -0.11 -23.25
C GLY A 140 -9.05 -1.17 -23.22
N ILE A 141 -10.11 -0.98 -22.42
CA ILE A 141 -11.27 -1.88 -22.33
C ILE A 141 -12.53 -1.03 -22.52
N ALA A 142 -13.19 -1.19 -23.66
CA ALA A 142 -14.39 -0.45 -24.03
C ALA A 142 -15.18 -1.19 -25.14
N ASP A 143 -16.43 -0.82 -25.34
CA ASP A 143 -17.22 -1.22 -26.52
C ASP A 143 -16.74 -0.41 -27.74
N VAL A 144 -15.74 -0.94 -28.45
CA VAL A 144 -15.04 -0.21 -29.54
C VAL A 144 -15.86 -0.16 -30.81
N ASP A 145 -16.62 -1.20 -31.12
CA ASP A 145 -17.43 -1.26 -32.33
C ASP A 145 -18.92 -0.93 -32.13
N GLN A 146 -19.31 -0.65 -30.87
CA GLN A 146 -20.67 -0.25 -30.47
C GLN A 146 -21.72 -1.36 -30.66
N ASP A 147 -21.33 -2.59 -30.52
CA ASP A 147 -22.24 -3.72 -30.63
C ASP A 147 -22.86 -4.16 -29.30
N GLY A 148 -22.35 -3.64 -28.19
CA GLY A 148 -22.86 -3.84 -26.82
C GLY A 148 -22.10 -4.90 -26.05
N ASP A 149 -20.87 -5.28 -26.44
CA ASP A 149 -19.97 -6.02 -25.56
C ASP A 149 -18.58 -5.31 -25.46
N LEU A 150 -17.78 -5.70 -24.46
CA LEU A 150 -16.51 -5.01 -24.21
C LEU A 150 -15.37 -5.65 -24.97
N ASP A 151 -14.66 -4.83 -25.73
CA ASP A 151 -13.48 -5.16 -26.50
C ASP A 151 -12.17 -4.79 -25.77
N ILE A 152 -11.03 -5.21 -26.32
CA ILE A 152 -9.72 -4.91 -25.76
C ILE A 152 -8.79 -4.34 -26.83
N LEU A 153 -8.20 -3.19 -26.49
CA LEU A 153 -7.09 -2.57 -27.19
C LEU A 153 -5.80 -2.77 -26.38
N SER A 154 -4.77 -3.32 -27.03
CA SER A 154 -3.48 -3.55 -26.38
C SER A 154 -2.37 -3.38 -27.40
N TYR A 155 -1.20 -2.92 -26.95
CA TYR A 155 -0.04 -2.89 -27.85
C TYR A 155 0.46 -4.30 -28.21
N ASP A 156 1.04 -4.41 -29.38
CA ASP A 156 1.75 -5.62 -29.78
C ASP A 156 2.99 -5.88 -28.90
N VAL A 157 3.56 -7.07 -28.95
CA VAL A 157 4.77 -7.44 -28.18
C VAL A 157 5.96 -6.50 -28.45
N GLY A 158 5.95 -5.80 -29.57
CA GLY A 158 6.95 -4.80 -29.95
C GLY A 158 6.69 -3.40 -29.42
N GLY A 159 5.50 -3.13 -28.86
CA GLY A 159 5.10 -1.80 -28.38
C GLY A 159 4.98 -0.77 -29.49
N THR A 160 4.56 -1.16 -30.70
CA THR A 160 4.56 -0.24 -31.84
C THR A 160 3.21 0.02 -32.44
N VAL A 161 2.30 -0.93 -32.39
CA VAL A 161 0.95 -0.83 -32.96
C VAL A 161 -0.09 -1.36 -32.00
N ILE A 162 -1.27 -0.80 -32.07
CA ILE A 162 -2.39 -1.21 -31.25
C ILE A 162 -3.11 -2.38 -31.91
N TYR A 163 -3.22 -3.50 -31.19
CA TYR A 163 -4.02 -4.65 -31.57
C TYR A 163 -5.44 -4.48 -31.06
N TYR A 164 -6.41 -4.82 -31.90
CA TYR A 164 -7.81 -4.85 -31.54
C TYR A 164 -8.29 -6.29 -31.41
N TYR A 165 -8.63 -6.66 -30.19
CA TYR A 165 -9.25 -7.93 -29.85
C TYR A 165 -10.75 -7.70 -29.64
N GLN A 166 -11.52 -8.06 -30.65
CA GLN A 166 -12.97 -7.97 -30.60
C GLN A 166 -13.53 -9.10 -29.77
N ASN A 167 -14.43 -8.78 -28.85
CA ASN A 167 -15.27 -9.75 -28.19
C ASN A 167 -16.36 -10.20 -29.17
N MET A 168 -16.53 -11.49 -29.35
CA MET A 168 -17.45 -12.07 -30.32
C MET A 168 -18.74 -12.58 -29.65
N THR A 169 -19.06 -12.10 -28.45
CA THR A 169 -20.22 -12.57 -27.70
C THR A 169 -21.52 -12.28 -28.45
N ILE A 170 -21.66 -11.10 -29.01
CA ILE A 170 -22.86 -10.66 -29.75
C ILE A 170 -22.93 -11.36 -31.11
N GLU A 171 -21.84 -11.43 -31.89
CA GLU A 171 -21.80 -12.05 -33.19
C GLU A 171 -22.05 -13.55 -33.13
N GLN A 172 -21.46 -14.23 -32.14
CA GLN A 172 -21.64 -15.67 -31.94
C GLN A 172 -22.93 -16.01 -31.19
N LYS A 173 -23.63 -15.01 -30.61
CA LYS A 173 -24.86 -15.17 -29.83
C LYS A 173 -24.68 -16.16 -28.67
N VAL A 174 -23.58 -16.03 -27.95
CA VAL A 174 -23.28 -16.80 -26.76
C VAL A 174 -23.56 -15.96 -25.50
N GLY A 175 -23.45 -16.56 -24.31
CA GLY A 175 -23.55 -15.79 -23.07
C GLY A 175 -22.29 -14.97 -22.82
N TYR A 176 -22.43 -13.82 -22.17
CA TYR A 176 -21.33 -12.89 -21.88
C TYR A 176 -20.18 -13.55 -21.09
N ASP A 177 -20.46 -14.50 -20.21
CA ASP A 177 -19.43 -15.25 -19.47
C ASP A 177 -18.54 -16.15 -20.37
N ALA A 178 -18.83 -16.26 -21.67
CA ALA A 178 -18.03 -17.05 -22.61
C ALA A 178 -16.74 -16.34 -23.06
N LEU A 179 -16.75 -15.01 -23.11
CA LEU A 179 -15.63 -14.13 -23.46
C LEU A 179 -14.83 -14.60 -24.69
N PRO A 180 -15.47 -14.78 -25.85
CA PRO A 180 -14.83 -15.35 -27.05
C PRO A 180 -14.11 -14.28 -27.86
N PHE A 181 -12.89 -13.93 -27.49
CA PHE A 181 -12.12 -12.90 -28.22
C PHE A 181 -11.51 -13.40 -29.53
N GLN A 182 -11.41 -12.50 -30.49
CA GLN A 182 -10.72 -12.68 -31.76
C GLN A 182 -9.84 -11.45 -32.05
N LEU A 183 -8.58 -11.67 -32.46
CA LEU A 183 -7.72 -10.61 -33.00
C LEU A 183 -8.20 -10.26 -34.42
N VAL A 184 -8.89 -9.14 -34.57
CA VAL A 184 -9.48 -8.71 -35.85
C VAL A 184 -8.64 -7.67 -36.57
N GLU A 185 -7.87 -6.86 -35.83
CA GLU A 185 -7.00 -5.87 -36.42
C GLU A 185 -5.67 -5.75 -35.67
N GLN A 186 -4.56 -5.64 -36.44
CA GLN A 186 -3.19 -5.55 -35.91
C GLN A 186 -2.58 -4.14 -36.02
N CYS A 187 -3.38 -3.16 -36.36
CA CYS A 187 -3.02 -1.75 -36.43
C CYS A 187 -4.29 -0.94 -36.36
N TRP A 188 -4.98 -1.03 -35.23
CA TRP A 188 -6.20 -0.31 -34.98
C TRP A 188 -5.97 1.19 -35.02
N GLY A 189 -6.93 1.94 -35.54
CA GLY A 189 -6.82 3.39 -35.70
C GLY A 189 -5.77 3.85 -36.73
N LYS A 190 -5.06 2.92 -37.40
CA LYS A 190 -4.01 3.21 -38.39
C LYS A 190 -2.94 4.16 -37.84
N VAL A 191 -2.51 3.91 -36.63
CA VAL A 191 -1.45 4.64 -35.92
C VAL A 191 -0.31 3.71 -35.58
N GLU A 192 0.91 4.23 -35.64
CA GLU A 192 2.15 3.55 -35.23
C GLU A 192 2.91 4.46 -34.26
N GLU A 193 3.46 3.88 -33.22
CA GLU A 193 4.36 4.57 -32.30
C GLU A 193 5.81 4.43 -32.75
N ALA A 194 6.54 5.55 -32.72
CA ALA A 194 7.95 5.57 -33.14
C ALA A 194 8.83 5.12 -31.96
N GLY A 195 9.36 3.92 -32.08
CA GLY A 195 9.95 3.12 -31.01
C GLY A 195 11.05 3.68 -30.12
N LEU A 196 11.50 4.92 -30.24
CA LEU A 196 12.47 5.56 -29.34
C LEU A 196 12.12 6.99 -28.97
N SER A 197 11.13 7.61 -29.61
CA SER A 197 10.78 9.02 -29.39
C SER A 197 9.37 9.21 -28.84
N SER A 198 8.62 8.13 -28.63
CA SER A 198 7.20 8.18 -28.19
C SER A 198 6.31 9.04 -29.12
N ASP A 199 6.78 9.35 -30.32
CA ASP A 199 6.01 10.10 -31.30
C ASP A 199 4.97 9.20 -31.97
N MET A 200 3.72 9.65 -32.01
CA MET A 200 2.65 8.96 -32.74
C MET A 200 2.66 9.34 -34.20
N ILE A 201 2.65 8.33 -35.06
CA ILE A 201 2.68 8.48 -36.53
C ILE A 201 1.32 8.08 -37.08
N LEU A 202 0.55 9.08 -37.54
CA LEU A 202 -0.74 8.85 -38.19
C LEU A 202 -0.56 8.41 -39.62
N SER A 203 -1.36 7.42 -40.05
CA SER A 203 -1.42 7.05 -41.48
C SER A 203 -2.08 8.16 -42.29
N LYS A 204 -1.70 8.27 -43.54
CA LYS A 204 -2.40 9.08 -44.55
C LYS A 204 -3.45 8.27 -45.33
N ASP A 205 -3.56 7.00 -45.04
CA ASP A 205 -4.43 6.03 -45.73
C ASP A 205 -5.32 5.37 -44.68
N THR A 206 -6.63 5.51 -44.85
CA THR A 206 -7.64 4.94 -43.93
C THR A 206 -7.64 3.42 -43.80
N PHE A 207 -6.94 2.72 -44.71
CA PHE A 207 -6.92 1.25 -44.73
C PHE A 207 -5.60 0.61 -44.41
N ASN A 208 -4.53 1.37 -44.41
CA ASN A 208 -3.18 0.84 -44.23
C ASN A 208 -2.47 1.53 -43.04
N CYS A 209 -1.70 0.75 -42.31
CA CYS A 209 -0.76 1.28 -41.33
C CYS A 209 0.23 2.25 -41.93
N PRO A 210 0.82 3.17 -41.14
CA PRO A 210 1.95 3.97 -41.60
C PRO A 210 3.08 3.12 -42.18
N SER A 211 3.72 3.59 -43.27
CA SER A 211 4.72 2.82 -44.02
C SER A 211 6.11 2.77 -43.35
N SER A 212 6.27 3.25 -42.15
CA SER A 212 7.50 3.21 -41.33
C SER A 212 7.91 1.77 -40.95
N ALA A 213 6.99 0.80 -41.08
CA ALA A 213 7.21 -0.64 -40.84
C ALA A 213 8.35 -1.29 -41.60
N GLN A 214 9.11 -0.57 -42.44
CA GLN A 214 10.25 -1.10 -43.26
C GLN A 214 11.61 -0.94 -42.56
N GLN A 215 11.70 -0.43 -41.34
CA GLN A 215 12.97 -0.42 -40.60
C GLN A 215 13.17 -1.73 -39.81
N PRO A 216 14.42 -2.19 -39.63
CA PRO A 216 14.67 -3.47 -38.98
C PRO A 216 14.12 -3.49 -37.55
N VAL A 217 13.39 -4.54 -37.23
CA VAL A 217 12.72 -4.83 -35.94
C VAL A 217 13.64 -4.72 -34.71
N LEU A 218 14.94 -4.58 -34.86
CA LEU A 218 15.93 -4.56 -33.79
C LEU A 218 16.04 -3.19 -33.06
N GLU A 219 15.51 -2.11 -33.62
CA GLU A 219 15.58 -0.76 -33.04
C GLU A 219 14.22 -0.26 -32.49
N LYS A 220 13.17 -1.07 -32.55
CA LYS A 220 11.78 -0.70 -32.25
C LYS A 220 11.25 -1.36 -30.96
N ARG A 221 12.08 -1.62 -29.98
CA ARG A 221 11.63 -2.22 -28.73
C ARG A 221 11.60 -1.19 -27.62
N HIS A 222 10.44 -0.68 -27.27
CA HIS A 222 10.16 -0.26 -25.92
C HIS A 222 8.99 -1.06 -25.37
N SER A 223 8.89 -1.14 -24.06
CA SER A 223 7.80 -1.81 -23.37
C SER A 223 7.28 -0.87 -22.32
N GLY A 224 6.00 -0.62 -22.35
CA GLY A 224 5.29 0.23 -21.42
C GLY A 224 4.46 1.28 -22.17
N SER A 225 3.16 0.98 -22.34
CA SER A 225 2.19 1.90 -22.93
C SER A 225 0.88 1.83 -22.17
N SER A 226 0.17 2.94 -22.09
CA SER A 226 -1.15 3.04 -21.47
C SER A 226 -2.16 3.54 -22.48
N ILE A 227 -3.35 2.93 -22.50
CA ILE A 227 -4.42 3.26 -23.42
C ILE A 227 -5.70 3.50 -22.63
N LEU A 228 -6.30 4.68 -22.79
CA LEU A 228 -7.67 4.95 -22.34
C LEU A 228 -8.53 5.26 -23.55
N PRO A 229 -9.42 4.35 -23.95
CA PRO A 229 -10.49 4.66 -24.91
C PRO A 229 -11.56 5.51 -24.24
N PHE A 230 -12.00 6.58 -24.89
CA PHE A 230 -13.08 7.45 -24.41
C PHE A 230 -13.72 8.21 -25.58
N ASP A 231 -14.92 8.72 -25.40
CA ASP A 231 -15.65 9.50 -26.41
C ASP A 231 -15.92 10.92 -25.90
N PRO A 232 -14.92 11.83 -26.00
CA PRO A 232 -15.08 13.18 -25.46
C PRO A 232 -15.98 14.06 -26.31
N ASP A 233 -16.23 13.78 -27.58
CA ASP A 233 -17.07 14.60 -28.44
C ASP A 233 -18.48 14.05 -28.69
N GLY A 234 -18.74 12.85 -28.19
CA GLY A 234 -20.08 12.24 -28.20
C GLY A 234 -20.52 11.78 -29.59
N ASP A 235 -19.56 11.53 -30.49
CA ASP A 235 -19.87 11.07 -31.84
C ASP A 235 -19.98 9.53 -31.93
N GLY A 236 -19.61 8.84 -30.87
CA GLY A 236 -19.66 7.40 -30.69
C GLY A 236 -18.40 6.67 -31.13
N ASP A 237 -17.47 7.33 -31.80
CA ASP A 237 -16.18 6.72 -32.18
C ASP A 237 -15.20 6.82 -30.99
N MET A 238 -14.55 5.71 -30.58
CA MET A 238 -13.62 5.74 -29.44
C MET A 238 -12.33 6.45 -29.83
N ASP A 239 -12.10 7.60 -29.21
CA ASP A 239 -10.82 8.30 -29.20
C ASP A 239 -9.85 7.65 -28.21
N LEU A 240 -8.58 8.04 -28.24
CA LEU A 240 -7.59 7.52 -27.30
C LEU A 240 -6.82 8.62 -26.56
N LEU A 241 -6.62 8.40 -25.27
CA LEU A 241 -5.46 8.93 -24.56
C LEU A 241 -4.40 7.86 -24.47
N VAL A 242 -3.17 8.21 -24.84
CA VAL A 242 -2.03 7.27 -24.87
C VAL A 242 -0.88 7.86 -24.09
N GLY A 243 -0.39 7.10 -23.11
CA GLY A 243 0.86 7.37 -22.40
C GLY A 243 1.92 6.34 -22.80
N ASP A 244 3.19 6.71 -22.67
CA ASP A 244 4.33 5.89 -23.06
C ASP A 244 5.46 5.96 -22.05
N VAL A 245 6.17 4.86 -21.82
CA VAL A 245 7.30 4.74 -20.88
C VAL A 245 8.46 5.70 -21.20
N GLY A 246 8.57 6.19 -22.43
CA GLY A 246 9.57 7.16 -22.85
C GLY A 246 9.09 8.62 -22.81
N SER A 247 7.85 8.88 -22.37
CA SER A 247 7.23 10.20 -22.39
C SER A 247 6.76 10.66 -21.02
N ASN A 248 6.81 11.98 -20.80
CA ASN A 248 6.14 12.65 -19.67
C ASN A 248 4.70 13.06 -20.02
N TYR A 249 4.35 13.05 -21.29
CA TYR A 249 3.12 13.62 -21.81
C TYR A 249 2.14 12.56 -22.22
N ILE A 250 0.85 12.91 -22.19
CA ILE A 250 -0.24 12.13 -22.78
C ILE A 250 -0.48 12.65 -24.21
N SER A 251 -0.58 11.73 -25.16
CA SER A 251 -1.05 11.98 -26.50
C SER A 251 -2.54 11.74 -26.61
N TYR A 252 -3.28 12.70 -27.17
CA TYR A 252 -4.67 12.50 -27.53
C TYR A 252 -4.77 12.23 -29.04
N LEU A 253 -5.48 11.17 -29.40
CA LEU A 253 -5.74 10.73 -30.76
C LEU A 253 -7.25 10.75 -30.99
N ARG A 254 -7.73 11.61 -31.91
CA ARG A 254 -9.13 11.61 -32.30
C ARG A 254 -9.36 10.58 -33.39
N ASN A 255 -10.34 9.73 -33.17
CA ASN A 255 -10.83 8.76 -34.13
C ASN A 255 -11.84 9.41 -35.08
N GLN A 256 -11.87 8.93 -36.28
CA GLN A 256 -12.94 9.20 -37.22
C GLN A 256 -13.29 7.90 -37.97
N ARG A 257 -14.42 7.33 -37.64
CA ARG A 257 -14.85 6.10 -38.29
C ARG A 257 -15.28 6.36 -39.73
N THR A 258 -14.44 5.95 -40.65
CA THR A 258 -14.66 6.13 -42.07
C THR A 258 -14.98 4.80 -42.73
N ARG A 259 -16.23 4.63 -43.26
CA ARG A 259 -16.70 3.41 -43.92
C ARG A 259 -16.58 2.14 -43.05
N GLY A 260 -16.76 2.28 -41.74
CA GLY A 260 -16.67 1.19 -40.79
C GLY A 260 -15.23 0.81 -40.39
N THR A 261 -14.25 1.66 -40.71
CA THR A 261 -12.83 1.50 -40.31
C THR A 261 -12.45 2.64 -39.39
N ASP A 262 -11.88 2.33 -38.24
CA ASP A 262 -11.36 3.30 -37.31
C ASP A 262 -10.05 3.89 -37.85
N PHE A 263 -9.95 5.20 -37.76
CA PHE A 263 -8.86 5.98 -38.36
C PHE A 263 -8.58 7.23 -37.57
N MET A 264 -7.39 7.31 -36.95
CA MET A 264 -6.96 8.49 -36.23
C MET A 264 -6.61 9.63 -37.20
N ASP A 265 -7.43 10.69 -37.21
CA ASP A 265 -7.29 11.82 -38.12
C ASP A 265 -6.60 13.04 -37.50
N PHE A 266 -6.51 13.09 -36.16
CA PHE A 266 -5.93 14.17 -35.40
C PHE A 266 -5.05 13.64 -34.26
N LEU A 267 -3.96 14.35 -33.96
CA LEU A 267 -3.03 14.09 -32.86
C LEU A 267 -2.76 15.38 -32.10
N GLU A 268 -2.95 15.34 -30.80
CA GLU A 268 -2.48 16.34 -29.84
C GLU A 268 -1.42 15.69 -28.93
N PRO A 269 -0.11 16.00 -29.13
CA PRO A 269 0.96 15.27 -28.44
C PRO A 269 1.16 15.65 -26.98
N GLN A 270 0.52 16.74 -26.50
CA GLN A 270 0.58 17.23 -25.13
C GLN A 270 -0.81 17.62 -24.66
N PHE A 271 -1.60 16.63 -24.36
CA PHE A 271 -2.97 16.80 -23.92
C PHE A 271 -3.06 17.19 -22.43
N PRO A 272 -4.03 18.01 -21.99
CA PRO A 272 -4.90 18.85 -22.83
C PRO A 272 -4.29 20.26 -23.01
N ALA A 273 -3.77 20.57 -24.18
CA ALA A 273 -3.17 21.88 -24.45
C ALA A 273 -4.14 23.05 -24.27
N ALA A 274 -5.44 22.84 -24.54
CA ALA A 274 -6.47 23.85 -24.38
C ALA A 274 -6.69 24.28 -22.92
N SER A 275 -6.37 23.43 -21.93
CA SER A 275 -6.47 23.75 -20.50
C SER A 275 -5.43 24.80 -20.05
N GLY A 276 -4.39 25.02 -20.84
CA GLY A 276 -3.21 25.82 -20.46
C GLY A 276 -2.28 25.09 -19.48
N HIS A 277 -2.60 23.85 -19.10
CA HIS A 277 -1.81 22.99 -18.24
C HIS A 277 -1.87 21.57 -18.81
N ALA A 278 -0.96 21.22 -19.69
CA ALA A 278 -0.85 19.88 -20.23
C ALA A 278 -0.30 18.91 -19.16
N VAL A 279 -0.65 17.62 -19.26
CA VAL A 279 -0.08 16.57 -18.42
C VAL A 279 1.44 16.52 -18.67
N ASP A 280 2.26 16.72 -17.64
CA ASP A 280 3.73 16.60 -17.66
C ASP A 280 4.15 15.83 -16.40
N LEU A 281 3.80 14.55 -16.36
CA LEU A 281 4.17 13.63 -15.29
C LEU A 281 5.46 12.92 -15.63
N PHE A 282 6.45 13.00 -14.76
CA PHE A 282 7.69 12.26 -14.92
C PHE A 282 7.50 10.85 -14.38
N ILE A 283 7.51 9.88 -15.16
CA ILE A 283 7.59 9.38 -16.51
C ILE A 283 6.42 8.41 -16.68
N PHE A 284 6.04 8.01 -17.89
CA PHE A 284 5.02 7.00 -18.14
C PHE A 284 3.65 7.33 -17.54
N PRO A 285 2.96 8.36 -18.01
CA PRO A 285 1.66 8.74 -17.48
C PRO A 285 0.57 7.72 -17.83
N PHE A 286 -0.25 7.37 -16.84
CA PHE A 286 -1.45 6.53 -16.96
C PHE A 286 -2.69 7.40 -16.94
N PRO A 287 -3.51 7.41 -18.00
CA PRO A 287 -4.82 8.07 -18.03
C PRO A 287 -5.90 7.19 -17.41
N MET A 288 -6.77 7.76 -16.59
CA MET A 288 -7.91 7.11 -15.94
C MET A 288 -9.13 8.00 -15.97
N GLN A 289 -10.32 7.42 -15.81
CA GLN A 289 -11.58 8.13 -15.68
C GLN A 289 -12.30 7.73 -14.40
N ALA A 290 -12.88 8.74 -13.71
CA ALA A 290 -13.78 8.56 -12.57
C ALA A 290 -14.62 9.84 -12.36
N ASP A 291 -15.85 9.72 -11.86
CA ASP A 291 -16.67 10.84 -11.40
C ASP A 291 -16.27 11.25 -9.98
N VAL A 292 -15.26 12.13 -9.86
CA VAL A 292 -14.68 12.47 -8.56
C VAL A 292 -15.42 13.55 -7.77
N ASP A 293 -16.47 14.14 -8.32
CA ASP A 293 -17.30 15.13 -7.62
C ASP A 293 -18.79 14.82 -7.63
N MET A 294 -19.16 13.62 -8.09
CA MET A 294 -20.53 13.10 -8.13
C MET A 294 -21.48 13.96 -8.96
N ASP A 295 -20.97 14.57 -10.04
CA ASP A 295 -21.79 15.38 -10.94
C ASP A 295 -22.39 14.59 -12.12
N GLY A 296 -21.97 13.33 -12.26
CA GLY A 296 -22.41 12.39 -13.30
C GLY A 296 -21.62 12.48 -14.60
N ASN A 297 -20.51 13.22 -14.62
CA ASN A 297 -19.60 13.27 -15.75
C ASN A 297 -18.24 12.71 -15.34
N GLU A 298 -17.68 11.86 -16.21
CA GLU A 298 -16.34 11.29 -15.98
C GLU A 298 -15.26 12.38 -16.06
N ASP A 299 -14.50 12.52 -14.97
CA ASP A 299 -13.30 13.34 -14.90
C ASP A 299 -12.08 12.56 -15.37
N LEU A 300 -10.98 13.24 -15.68
CA LEU A 300 -9.71 12.59 -16.02
C LEU A 300 -8.73 12.69 -14.88
N LEU A 301 -8.12 11.55 -14.59
CA LEU A 301 -7.05 11.41 -13.63
C LEU A 301 -5.79 10.89 -14.32
N PHE A 302 -4.64 11.35 -13.85
CA PHE A 302 -3.34 10.90 -14.39
C PHE A 302 -2.38 10.62 -13.27
N CYS A 303 -1.72 9.43 -13.33
CA CYS A 303 -0.61 9.10 -12.45
C CYS A 303 0.59 8.58 -13.27
N THR A 304 1.71 8.31 -12.62
CA THR A 304 2.83 7.62 -13.30
C THR A 304 2.73 6.12 -13.15
N GLY A 305 2.96 5.38 -14.24
CA GLY A 305 3.02 3.91 -14.27
C GLY A 305 4.40 3.31 -13.95
N ASP A 306 5.46 4.13 -13.88
CA ASP A 306 6.81 3.64 -13.57
C ASP A 306 7.07 3.67 -12.05
N ILE A 307 7.00 2.51 -11.42
CA ILE A 307 7.18 2.34 -9.96
C ILE A 307 8.63 2.54 -9.47
N ASN A 308 9.60 2.67 -10.35
CA ASN A 308 11.00 2.79 -9.98
C ASN A 308 11.58 4.18 -10.27
N ASN A 309 11.11 4.84 -11.32
CA ASN A 309 11.63 6.11 -11.79
C ASN A 309 10.57 7.21 -11.82
N GLY A 310 9.30 6.88 -11.66
CA GLY A 310 8.20 7.83 -11.67
C GLY A 310 8.28 8.85 -10.53
N ALA A 311 7.68 10.02 -10.74
CA ALA A 311 7.51 10.99 -9.67
C ALA A 311 6.65 10.39 -8.55
N ASN A 312 7.09 10.56 -7.30
CA ASN A 312 6.37 10.12 -6.11
C ASN A 312 5.87 11.30 -5.26
N ILE A 313 5.74 12.46 -5.86
CA ILE A 313 5.13 13.65 -5.26
C ILE A 313 4.20 14.29 -6.28
N ASN A 314 3.04 14.78 -5.85
CA ASN A 314 2.03 15.34 -6.73
C ASN A 314 1.71 14.39 -7.90
N SER A 315 1.54 13.11 -7.60
CA SER A 315 1.53 12.05 -8.60
C SER A 315 0.13 11.61 -9.02
N LEU A 316 -0.92 12.31 -8.61
CA LEU A 316 -2.29 12.08 -9.08
C LEU A 316 -2.94 13.40 -9.49
N TRP A 317 -2.86 13.69 -10.79
CA TRP A 317 -3.38 14.91 -11.38
C TRP A 317 -4.86 14.77 -11.73
N LEU A 318 -5.64 15.81 -11.42
CA LEU A 318 -7.07 15.89 -11.69
C LEU A 318 -7.40 16.96 -12.72
N TYR A 319 -8.17 16.56 -13.73
CA TYR A 319 -8.81 17.44 -14.71
C TYR A 319 -10.30 17.18 -14.70
N LYS A 320 -11.10 18.19 -14.34
CA LYS A 320 -12.56 18.10 -14.33
C LYS A 320 -13.16 18.25 -15.70
N SER A 321 -14.16 17.41 -15.97
CA SER A 321 -14.99 17.45 -17.14
C SER A 321 -15.80 18.76 -17.23
N GLN A 322 -15.88 19.34 -18.41
CA GLN A 322 -16.65 20.55 -18.73
C GLN A 322 -17.47 20.32 -20.00
N PRO A 323 -18.53 19.51 -19.96
CA PRO A 323 -19.28 19.10 -21.14
C PRO A 323 -19.91 20.29 -21.90
N ASP A 324 -20.16 21.38 -21.23
CA ASP A 324 -20.72 22.62 -21.83
C ASP A 324 -19.66 23.48 -22.56
N GLN A 325 -18.38 23.11 -22.51
CA GLN A 325 -17.25 23.84 -23.11
C GLN A 325 -16.51 22.98 -24.15
N PRO A 326 -17.03 22.86 -25.37
CA PRO A 326 -16.46 21.94 -26.36
C PRO A 326 -15.00 22.23 -26.76
N ASP A 327 -14.55 23.48 -26.64
CA ASP A 327 -13.16 23.87 -26.92
C ASP A 327 -12.19 23.63 -25.75
N GLN A 328 -12.72 23.36 -24.55
CA GLN A 328 -11.95 23.11 -23.34
C GLN A 328 -12.69 22.11 -22.44
N ARG A 329 -12.85 20.89 -22.92
CA ARG A 329 -13.66 19.87 -22.26
C ARG A 329 -13.13 19.41 -20.90
N TYR A 330 -11.84 19.57 -20.66
CA TYR A 330 -11.19 19.20 -19.41
C TYR A 330 -10.39 20.39 -18.86
N ALA A 331 -10.66 20.76 -17.61
CA ALA A 331 -9.98 21.84 -16.93
C ALA A 331 -9.08 21.28 -15.81
N PHE A 332 -7.83 21.66 -15.82
CA PHE A 332 -6.89 21.33 -14.74
C PHE A 332 -7.40 21.84 -13.39
N VAL A 333 -7.33 21.00 -12.36
CA VAL A 333 -7.73 21.34 -10.98
C VAL A 333 -6.52 21.34 -10.06
N GLN A 334 -5.82 20.20 -9.92
CA GLN A 334 -4.71 20.03 -9.00
C GLN A 334 -3.82 18.83 -9.39
N GLU A 335 -2.60 18.81 -8.84
CA GLU A 335 -1.61 17.75 -9.07
C GLU A 335 -1.59 16.69 -7.96
N ASP A 336 -2.26 16.95 -6.84
CA ASP A 336 -2.19 16.21 -5.58
C ASP A 336 -3.55 15.71 -5.11
N PHE A 337 -4.41 15.31 -6.04
CA PHE A 337 -5.75 14.78 -5.71
C PHE A 337 -5.64 13.62 -4.71
N ILE A 338 -6.40 13.70 -3.60
CA ILE A 338 -6.31 12.81 -2.41
C ILE A 338 -5.06 13.05 -1.55
N PHE A 339 -3.90 13.40 -2.12
CA PHE A 339 -2.64 13.57 -1.38
C PHE A 339 -2.62 14.75 -0.42
N ASP A 340 -3.38 15.80 -0.67
CA ASP A 340 -3.46 17.02 0.13
C ASP A 340 -3.83 16.78 1.61
N GLN A 341 -4.35 15.59 1.94
CA GLN A 341 -4.81 15.20 3.27
C GLN A 341 -4.08 13.98 3.85
N ILE A 342 -3.02 13.50 3.19
CA ILE A 342 -2.24 12.34 3.58
C ILE A 342 -0.88 12.79 4.10
N PHE A 343 -0.37 12.11 5.15
CA PHE A 343 1.06 12.17 5.43
C PHE A 343 1.78 11.27 4.43
N ASP A 344 2.62 11.88 3.63
CA ASP A 344 3.46 11.19 2.65
C ASP A 344 4.88 11.76 2.73
N GLY A 345 5.87 10.91 2.96
CA GLY A 345 7.29 11.25 2.99
C GLY A 345 8.02 10.92 1.68
N GLY A 346 7.26 10.60 0.63
CA GLY A 346 7.76 10.27 -0.70
C GLY A 346 7.86 8.76 -0.92
N SER A 347 8.92 8.11 -0.48
CA SER A 347 9.05 6.65 -0.60
C SER A 347 9.73 6.07 0.63
N GLU A 348 9.38 4.83 0.95
CA GLU A 348 9.91 4.08 2.09
C GLU A 348 9.73 4.86 3.41
N ALA A 349 8.99 4.36 4.34
CA ALA A 349 8.77 5.00 5.63
C ALA A 349 9.24 4.12 6.78
N PHE A 350 10.03 4.69 7.68
CA PHE A 350 10.58 4.02 8.86
C PHE A 350 10.19 4.81 10.10
N PRO A 351 9.05 4.49 10.73
CA PRO A 351 8.60 5.18 11.92
C PRO A 351 9.39 4.77 13.17
N THR A 352 9.57 5.72 14.09
CA THR A 352 9.90 5.47 15.49
C THR A 352 9.12 6.42 16.39
N ILE A 353 8.84 6.00 17.61
CA ILE A 353 7.96 6.69 18.54
C ILE A 353 8.77 7.13 19.76
N LEU A 354 8.74 8.41 20.10
CA LEU A 354 9.39 8.96 21.28
C LEU A 354 8.81 10.34 21.61
N ASP A 355 8.97 10.80 22.84
CA ASP A 355 8.71 12.19 23.24
C ASP A 355 9.93 13.05 22.86
N VAL A 356 9.84 13.75 21.72
CA VAL A 356 10.98 14.52 21.14
C VAL A 356 11.20 15.85 21.87
N ASN A 357 10.18 16.39 22.53
CA ASN A 357 10.22 17.74 23.11
C ASN A 357 10.12 17.75 24.64
N GLY A 358 9.90 16.61 25.28
CA GLY A 358 9.76 16.46 26.74
C GLY A 358 8.43 16.93 27.31
N ASP A 359 7.37 16.97 26.52
CA ASP A 359 6.03 17.40 26.96
C ASP A 359 5.15 16.25 27.49
N GLY A 360 5.63 15.01 27.38
CA GLY A 360 4.95 13.81 27.85
C GLY A 360 4.02 13.18 26.83
N LEU A 361 3.90 13.75 25.63
CA LEU A 361 3.17 13.15 24.51
C LEU A 361 4.14 12.36 23.62
N GLN A 362 3.64 11.31 22.99
CA GLN A 362 4.48 10.49 22.09
C GLN A 362 4.43 11.04 20.68
N ASP A 363 5.56 11.51 20.19
CA ASP A 363 5.75 12.00 18.83
C ASP A 363 6.17 10.86 17.89
N ILE A 364 6.13 11.09 16.58
CA ILE A 364 6.59 10.12 15.59
C ILE A 364 7.67 10.77 14.72
N LEU A 365 8.85 10.14 14.69
CA LEU A 365 9.84 10.40 13.64
C LEU A 365 9.63 9.40 12.51
N VAL A 366 9.70 9.87 11.26
CA VAL A 366 9.59 9.01 10.09
C VAL A 366 10.78 9.25 9.18
N GLY A 367 11.69 8.29 9.15
CA GLY A 367 12.77 8.29 8.18
C GLY A 367 12.26 7.84 6.81
N THR A 368 12.71 8.45 5.74
CA THR A 368 12.25 8.14 4.39
C THR A 368 13.37 8.21 3.36
N ARG A 369 13.08 7.69 2.17
CA ARG A 369 13.90 7.89 0.99
C ARG A 369 13.70 9.28 0.37
N GLY A 370 12.58 9.95 0.69
CA GLY A 370 12.23 11.26 0.24
C GLY A 370 11.55 11.31 -1.14
N PHE A 371 11.50 12.50 -1.71
CA PHE A 371 10.75 12.79 -2.92
C PHE A 371 11.60 12.75 -4.19
N PHE A 372 11.00 12.30 -5.29
CA PHE A 372 11.60 12.26 -6.63
C PHE A 372 10.68 13.00 -7.62
N PRO A 373 10.84 14.31 -7.80
CA PRO A 373 9.92 15.06 -8.67
C PRO A 373 10.19 14.83 -10.17
N LYS A 374 11.46 14.63 -10.58
CA LYS A 374 11.85 14.52 -12.01
C LYS A 374 13.10 13.68 -12.28
N GLU A 375 13.88 13.31 -11.31
CA GLU A 375 15.11 12.52 -11.44
C GLU A 375 15.31 11.68 -10.20
N ILE A 376 15.99 10.53 -10.32
CA ILE A 376 16.27 9.62 -9.19
C ILE A 376 17.40 10.19 -8.34
N GLU A 377 17.26 11.40 -7.85
CA GLU A 377 18.10 11.92 -6.78
C GLU A 377 17.42 11.60 -5.46
N SER A 378 18.02 10.73 -4.66
CA SER A 378 17.55 10.45 -3.31
C SER A 378 17.66 11.71 -2.46
N ASP A 379 16.56 12.11 -1.83
CA ASP A 379 16.50 13.21 -0.87
C ASP A 379 16.03 12.65 0.49
N PRO A 380 16.88 11.82 1.15
CA PRO A 380 16.49 11.14 2.38
C PRO A 380 16.18 12.14 3.48
N ARG A 381 15.06 11.92 4.17
CA ARG A 381 14.55 12.84 5.18
C ARG A 381 14.18 12.11 6.45
N ILE A 382 14.19 12.84 7.56
CA ILE A 382 13.50 12.43 8.79
C ILE A 382 12.45 13.50 9.10
N PHE A 383 11.19 13.11 8.96
CA PHE A 383 10.06 13.94 9.33
C PHE A 383 9.80 13.85 10.83
N LEU A 384 9.40 14.95 11.44
CA LEU A 384 8.87 14.98 12.79
C LEU A 384 7.37 15.30 12.74
N LEU A 385 6.57 14.35 13.20
CA LEU A 385 5.16 14.52 13.48
C LEU A 385 5.00 14.73 14.98
N LEU A 386 4.76 15.98 15.37
CA LEU A 386 4.61 16.37 16.74
C LEU A 386 3.17 16.15 17.20
N GLN A 387 2.99 15.42 18.31
CA GLN A 387 1.68 15.19 18.89
C GLN A 387 1.26 16.39 19.74
N HIS A 388 -0.02 16.73 19.65
CA HIS A 388 -0.66 17.77 20.46
C HIS A 388 -1.91 17.21 21.12
N GLN A 389 -2.28 17.83 22.25
CA GLN A 389 -3.54 17.54 22.93
C GLN A 389 -4.33 18.85 23.15
N ASP A 390 -5.55 18.91 22.61
CA ASP A 390 -6.49 20.00 22.86
C ASP A 390 -7.88 19.45 23.21
N ASN A 391 -8.49 19.96 24.28
CA ASN A 391 -9.81 19.54 24.76
C ASN A 391 -10.00 18.02 24.95
N GLY A 392 -8.90 17.28 25.17
CA GLY A 392 -8.90 15.83 25.34
C GLY A 392 -8.77 15.05 24.03
N GLU A 393 -8.72 15.72 22.90
CA GLU A 393 -8.42 15.12 21.61
C GLU A 393 -6.92 15.24 21.29
N ARG A 394 -6.33 14.17 20.75
CA ARG A 394 -4.94 14.14 20.32
C ARG A 394 -4.87 14.20 18.79
N TYR A 395 -3.89 14.93 18.28
CA TYR A 395 -3.64 15.05 16.84
C TYR A 395 -2.16 15.32 16.59
N PHE A 396 -1.72 15.07 15.36
CA PHE A 396 -0.35 15.32 14.94
C PHE A 396 -0.27 16.50 13.98
N THR A 397 0.84 17.24 14.07
CA THR A 397 1.25 18.22 13.05
C THR A 397 2.65 17.89 12.56
N MET A 398 2.91 18.11 11.27
CA MET A 398 4.26 18.01 10.74
C MET A 398 5.05 19.25 11.12
N GLU A 399 6.02 19.11 12.02
CA GLU A 399 6.85 20.23 12.52
C GLU A 399 8.02 20.50 11.59
N THR A 400 8.68 19.47 11.08
CA THR A 400 9.79 19.58 10.14
C THR A 400 9.91 18.34 9.26
N SER A 401 10.43 18.52 8.05
CA SER A 401 10.80 17.43 7.14
C SER A 401 12.30 17.11 7.15
N ASP A 402 13.10 17.79 7.96
CA ASP A 402 14.56 17.57 8.07
C ASP A 402 14.98 17.64 9.55
N PHE A 403 14.49 16.67 10.35
CA PHE A 403 14.85 16.58 11.76
C PHE A 403 16.36 16.32 11.90
N LEU A 404 17.00 16.98 12.87
CA LEU A 404 18.45 17.06 13.05
C LEU A 404 19.21 17.72 11.90
N SER A 405 18.54 18.24 10.88
CA SER A 405 19.16 18.87 9.70
C SER A 405 20.24 18.01 9.06
N LEU A 406 19.94 16.71 8.88
CA LEU A 406 20.92 15.73 8.37
C LEU A 406 21.39 16.07 6.94
N ASN A 407 20.57 16.74 6.15
CA ASN A 407 20.89 17.15 4.78
C ASN A 407 22.13 18.08 4.70
N GLN A 408 22.46 18.80 5.78
CA GLN A 408 23.67 19.64 5.83
C GLN A 408 24.98 18.85 5.70
N TYR A 409 24.98 17.56 6.04
CA TYR A 409 26.18 16.73 6.04
C TYR A 409 26.53 16.16 4.66
N GLN A 410 25.64 16.33 3.65
CA GLN A 410 25.84 15.86 2.27
C GLN A 410 26.29 14.39 2.18
N LEU A 411 25.69 13.54 2.99
CA LEU A 411 26.03 12.14 3.06
C LEU A 411 25.51 11.40 1.83
N GLN A 412 26.31 10.46 1.33
CA GLN A 412 25.85 9.56 0.28
C GLN A 412 25.02 8.42 0.94
N THR A 413 23.78 8.70 1.23
CA THR A 413 22.79 7.69 1.60
C THR A 413 21.51 7.93 0.82
N VAL A 414 20.63 6.94 0.81
CA VAL A 414 19.35 7.02 0.09
C VAL A 414 18.14 6.92 1.01
N ILE A 415 18.33 6.49 2.27
CA ILE A 415 17.26 6.30 3.25
C ILE A 415 17.83 6.49 4.66
N TRP A 416 17.00 6.97 5.59
CA TRP A 416 17.28 6.99 7.02
C TRP A 416 16.32 6.08 7.78
N HIS A 417 16.84 5.29 8.71
CA HIS A 417 16.08 4.39 9.59
C HIS A 417 16.27 4.79 11.05
N PRO A 418 15.58 5.81 11.58
CA PRO A 418 15.71 6.23 12.96
C PRO A 418 15.07 5.24 13.92
N VAL A 419 15.72 4.98 15.04
CA VAL A 419 15.18 4.24 16.17
C VAL A 419 15.54 4.96 17.46
N ALA A 420 14.58 5.08 18.37
CA ALA A 420 14.80 5.64 19.70
C ALA A 420 15.13 4.55 20.72
N GLY A 421 16.09 4.81 21.61
CA GLY A 421 16.39 3.94 22.72
C GLY A 421 17.57 4.43 23.56
N ASP A 422 17.59 4.09 24.83
CA ASP A 422 18.60 4.47 25.81
C ASP A 422 19.83 3.54 25.63
N LEU A 423 20.73 3.90 24.69
CA LEU A 423 21.87 3.04 24.33
C LEU A 423 22.96 3.07 25.37
N ASP A 424 23.21 4.19 25.99
CA ASP A 424 24.26 4.34 27.00
C ASP A 424 23.75 4.16 28.43
N GLN A 425 22.42 3.98 28.60
CA GLN A 425 21.76 3.68 29.86
C GLN A 425 21.88 4.81 30.90
N ASP A 426 21.88 6.06 30.46
CA ASP A 426 21.89 7.23 31.32
C ASP A 426 20.48 7.65 31.75
N GLY A 427 19.43 7.05 31.18
CA GLY A 427 18.01 7.18 31.53
C GLY A 427 17.23 8.13 30.64
N ASP A 428 17.80 8.61 29.53
CA ASP A 428 17.06 9.29 28.46
C ASP A 428 17.18 8.52 27.14
N LEU A 429 16.37 8.90 26.15
CA LEU A 429 16.35 8.18 24.85
C LEU A 429 17.28 8.87 23.86
N ASP A 430 18.19 8.09 23.32
CA ASP A 430 19.06 8.43 22.21
C ASP A 430 18.40 8.10 20.86
N LEU A 431 19.07 8.45 19.76
CA LEU A 431 18.72 8.00 18.42
C LEU A 431 19.85 7.19 17.79
N ILE A 432 19.49 6.01 17.32
CA ILE A 432 20.33 5.18 16.47
C ILE A 432 19.71 5.23 15.07
N ILE A 433 20.49 5.63 14.05
CA ILE A 433 19.97 5.86 12.71
C ILE A 433 20.70 4.92 11.75
N GLY A 434 19.99 3.92 11.24
CA GLY A 434 20.47 3.07 10.17
C GLY A 434 20.39 3.76 8.81
N ASP A 435 21.10 3.23 7.82
CA ASP A 435 21.08 3.73 6.46
C ASP A 435 20.96 2.62 5.40
N TYR A 436 20.78 3.02 4.15
CA TYR A 436 20.68 2.08 3.02
C TYR A 436 21.93 1.24 2.80
N TYR A 437 23.11 1.77 3.13
CA TYR A 437 24.39 1.10 2.91
C TYR A 437 24.81 0.18 4.08
N GLY A 438 23.92 -0.04 5.05
CA GLY A 438 24.13 -0.98 6.14
C GLY A 438 24.86 -0.39 7.36
N ARG A 439 25.14 0.90 7.34
CA ARG A 439 25.85 1.61 8.41
C ARG A 439 24.87 2.14 9.45
N ILE A 440 25.38 2.52 10.62
CA ILE A 440 24.60 3.21 11.63
C ILE A 440 25.26 4.53 12.05
N ALA A 441 24.43 5.50 12.43
CA ALA A 441 24.86 6.71 13.13
C ALA A 441 24.26 6.73 14.54
N TYR A 442 24.95 7.36 15.47
CA TYR A 442 24.51 7.56 16.84
C TYR A 442 24.35 9.05 17.14
N VAL A 443 23.23 9.41 17.75
CA VAL A 443 22.92 10.77 18.19
C VAL A 443 22.55 10.71 19.68
N GLU A 444 23.50 11.12 20.53
CA GLU A 444 23.32 11.17 21.97
C GLU A 444 22.32 12.26 22.35
N ASN A 445 21.42 11.94 23.25
CA ASN A 445 20.67 12.92 24.01
C ASN A 445 21.46 13.29 25.25
N GLN A 446 21.78 14.53 25.44
CA GLN A 446 22.62 15.04 26.54
C GLN A 446 21.80 15.72 27.66
N ALA A 447 20.50 15.47 27.72
CA ALA A 447 19.62 16.17 28.66
C ALA A 447 19.60 15.52 30.05
N GLY A 448 19.50 14.22 30.10
CA GLY A 448 19.27 13.42 31.30
C GLY A 448 17.79 13.11 31.55
N PRO A 449 17.49 12.14 32.42
CA PRO A 449 16.18 11.57 32.59
C PRO A 449 15.07 12.59 32.91
N GLY A 450 14.03 12.62 32.08
CA GLY A 450 12.84 13.45 32.27
C GLY A 450 13.01 14.94 31.93
N GLU A 451 14.15 15.34 31.39
CA GLU A 451 14.37 16.69 30.86
C GLU A 451 14.09 16.71 29.34
N PRO A 452 13.71 17.86 28.78
CA PRO A 452 13.54 17.98 27.33
C PRO A 452 14.82 17.59 26.56
N PRO A 453 14.74 16.77 25.51
CA PRO A 453 15.90 16.27 24.80
C PRO A 453 16.86 17.36 24.28
N LYS A 454 18.14 17.10 24.39
CA LYS A 454 19.22 17.95 23.88
C LYS A 454 20.15 17.14 22.99
N TRP A 455 19.79 17.08 21.73
CA TRP A 455 20.48 16.28 20.73
C TRP A 455 21.91 16.75 20.47
N ALA A 456 22.88 15.84 20.57
CA ALA A 456 24.25 16.05 20.12
C ALA A 456 24.34 16.00 18.59
N GLY A 457 25.51 16.36 18.03
CA GLY A 457 25.75 16.11 16.61
C GLY A 457 25.89 14.62 16.31
N PRO A 458 25.40 14.14 15.14
CA PRO A 458 25.47 12.72 14.80
C PRO A 458 26.91 12.23 14.66
N ILE A 459 27.18 11.04 15.19
CA ILE A 459 28.42 10.28 14.99
C ILE A 459 28.15 9.25 13.91
N PHE A 460 28.58 9.55 12.69
CA PHE A 460 28.40 8.65 11.55
C PHE A 460 29.39 7.49 11.57
N ASP A 461 29.09 6.40 10.87
CA ASP A 461 29.85 5.16 10.84
C ASP A 461 30.20 4.68 12.27
N TYR A 462 29.18 4.72 13.15
CA TYR A 462 29.35 4.45 14.56
C TYR A 462 30.00 3.08 14.82
N MET A 463 31.17 3.10 15.43
CA MET A 463 32.03 1.94 15.72
C MET A 463 32.37 1.05 14.51
N GLY A 464 32.16 1.52 13.29
CA GLY A 464 32.45 0.78 12.07
C GLY A 464 31.46 -0.34 11.76
N ILE A 465 30.27 -0.34 12.40
CA ILE A 465 29.24 -1.33 12.17
C ILE A 465 28.69 -1.17 10.74
N ASP A 466 28.69 -2.29 10.00
CA ASP A 466 28.19 -2.40 8.64
C ASP A 466 27.56 -3.79 8.43
N VAL A 467 26.26 -3.84 8.19
CA VAL A 467 25.50 -5.09 7.94
C VAL A 467 25.32 -5.39 6.46
N GLY A 468 25.94 -4.62 5.58
CA GLY A 468 25.88 -4.78 4.14
C GLY A 468 24.90 -3.83 3.47
N LEU A 469 23.60 -4.02 3.56
CA LEU A 469 22.59 -3.13 2.97
C LEU A 469 21.35 -3.03 3.86
N GLY A 470 20.86 -1.79 4.05
CA GLY A 470 19.55 -1.52 4.65
C GLY A 470 19.52 -1.85 6.16
N SER A 471 20.41 -1.22 6.94
CA SER A 471 20.44 -1.41 8.40
C SER A 471 19.17 -0.87 9.07
N THR A 472 18.48 -1.72 9.82
CA THR A 472 17.28 -1.40 10.63
C THR A 472 17.54 -1.81 12.08
N PRO A 473 18.12 -0.92 12.88
CA PRO A 473 18.50 -1.24 14.26
C PRO A 473 17.29 -1.36 15.19
N THR A 474 17.43 -2.13 16.25
CA THR A 474 16.59 -2.12 17.47
C THR A 474 17.46 -2.48 18.67
N LEU A 475 16.99 -2.13 19.86
CA LEU A 475 17.77 -2.30 21.09
C LEU A 475 17.17 -3.40 21.96
N TYR A 476 18.04 -4.28 22.49
CA TYR A 476 17.64 -5.38 23.36
C TYR A 476 18.84 -5.94 24.12
N ASP A 477 18.73 -6.22 25.42
CA ASP A 477 19.72 -6.95 26.18
C ASP A 477 19.58 -8.45 25.88
N ALA A 478 20.26 -8.90 24.83
CA ALA A 478 20.10 -10.24 24.24
C ALA A 478 20.77 -11.34 25.07
N ASN A 479 21.87 -11.02 25.78
CA ASN A 479 22.60 -11.94 26.59
C ASN A 479 22.26 -11.86 28.10
N GLN A 480 21.39 -10.91 28.49
CA GLN A 480 20.92 -10.65 29.86
C GLN A 480 22.06 -10.30 30.84
N ASP A 481 23.06 -9.57 30.36
CA ASP A 481 24.16 -9.09 31.19
C ASP A 481 23.91 -7.69 31.79
N GLY A 482 22.80 -7.08 31.42
CA GLY A 482 22.33 -5.77 31.89
C GLY A 482 22.84 -4.61 31.02
N LEU A 483 23.56 -4.85 29.93
CA LEU A 483 23.91 -3.87 28.91
C LEU A 483 22.98 -4.00 27.71
N VAL A 484 22.66 -2.87 27.10
CA VAL A 484 21.81 -2.86 25.91
C VAL A 484 22.64 -3.23 24.68
N ASP A 485 22.24 -4.29 23.97
CA ASP A 485 22.84 -4.76 22.73
C ASP A 485 22.09 -4.17 21.51
N LEU A 486 22.69 -4.33 20.31
CA LEU A 486 22.06 -3.96 19.04
C LEU A 486 21.64 -5.21 18.27
N VAL A 487 20.38 -5.27 17.89
CA VAL A 487 19.86 -6.23 16.92
C VAL A 487 19.53 -5.46 15.65
N ILE A 488 20.19 -5.80 14.54
CA ILE A 488 20.09 -5.02 13.30
C ILE A 488 19.56 -5.92 12.19
N GLY A 489 18.39 -5.56 11.66
CA GLY A 489 17.88 -6.16 10.45
C GLY A 489 18.59 -5.64 9.20
N GLU A 490 18.48 -6.37 8.11
CA GLU A 490 19.11 -6.02 6.85
C GLU A 490 18.29 -6.45 5.62
N ARG A 491 18.75 -6.01 4.43
CA ARG A 491 18.05 -6.28 3.16
C ARG A 491 17.95 -7.78 2.83
N SER A 492 18.87 -8.61 3.28
CA SER A 492 18.80 -10.07 3.08
C SER A 492 17.66 -10.72 3.85
N GLY A 493 17.20 -10.11 4.94
CA GLY A 493 16.04 -10.57 5.73
C GLY A 493 16.39 -11.31 7.01
N ASN A 494 17.68 -11.40 7.37
CA ASN A 494 18.15 -11.91 8.66
C ASN A 494 18.34 -10.78 9.69
N LEU A 495 18.57 -11.16 10.93
CA LEU A 495 18.91 -10.26 12.02
C LEU A 495 20.37 -10.48 12.45
N ASN A 496 21.13 -9.40 12.60
CA ASN A 496 22.51 -9.41 13.08
C ASN A 496 22.57 -8.96 14.54
N LEU A 497 23.22 -9.70 15.42
CA LEU A 497 23.42 -9.35 16.82
C LEU A 497 24.81 -8.77 17.04
N TYR A 498 24.88 -7.63 17.71
CA TYR A 498 26.11 -7.01 18.20
C TYR A 498 26.02 -6.84 19.70
N LEU A 499 26.86 -7.57 20.45
CA LEU A 499 26.88 -7.50 21.91
C LEU A 499 27.64 -6.27 22.40
N ASN A 500 27.05 -5.56 23.36
CA ASN A 500 27.71 -4.45 24.05
C ASN A 500 28.72 -4.98 25.04
N ARG A 501 30.00 -4.68 24.81
CA ARG A 501 31.14 -5.08 25.66
C ARG A 501 31.70 -3.92 26.48
N GLY A 502 30.96 -2.81 26.51
CA GLY A 502 31.33 -1.60 27.24
C GLY A 502 30.89 -1.61 28.69
N THR A 503 30.43 -0.47 29.14
CA THR A 503 29.84 -0.25 30.47
C THR A 503 28.68 0.74 30.33
N ILE A 504 27.83 0.84 31.35
CA ILE A 504 26.81 1.91 31.42
C ILE A 504 27.50 3.27 31.20
N GLY A 505 26.92 4.09 30.32
CA GLY A 505 27.44 5.38 29.87
C GLY A 505 28.58 5.30 28.83
N GLN A 506 29.07 4.11 28.50
CA GLN A 506 30.13 3.93 27.52
C GLN A 506 29.92 2.61 26.74
N PRO A 507 28.95 2.54 25.85
CA PRO A 507 28.73 1.36 25.04
C PRO A 507 29.92 1.08 24.11
N ALA A 508 30.20 -0.20 23.85
CA ALA A 508 31.31 -0.62 22.99
C ALA A 508 30.90 -1.87 22.18
N PHE A 509 30.90 -1.76 20.87
CA PHE A 509 30.58 -2.83 19.95
C PHE A 509 31.73 -3.20 19.05
N SER A 510 31.74 -4.45 18.57
CA SER A 510 32.64 -4.87 17.48
C SER A 510 32.11 -4.28 16.15
N ASP A 511 33.01 -4.15 15.16
CA ASP A 511 32.68 -3.87 13.77
C ASP A 511 32.09 -5.08 13.00
N VAL A 512 32.14 -6.28 13.64
CA VAL A 512 31.63 -7.56 13.11
C VAL A 512 30.54 -8.05 14.05
N PRO A 513 29.42 -8.58 13.55
CA PRO A 513 28.34 -9.11 14.38
C PRO A 513 28.83 -10.34 15.19
N ASP A 514 28.29 -10.52 16.37
CA ASP A 514 28.46 -11.70 17.21
C ASP A 514 27.68 -12.90 16.67
N ASP A 515 26.56 -12.63 16.03
CA ASP A 515 25.73 -13.61 15.33
C ASP A 515 25.10 -12.94 14.10
N GLU A 516 25.40 -13.47 12.89
CA GLU A 516 24.88 -12.97 11.61
C GLU A 516 23.45 -13.50 11.28
N LEU A 517 22.94 -14.44 12.04
CA LEU A 517 21.59 -15.01 11.88
C LEU A 517 20.94 -15.22 13.25
N TRP A 518 20.86 -14.13 14.01
CA TRP A 518 20.37 -14.16 15.38
C TRP A 518 19.01 -14.87 15.48
N GLN A 519 18.96 -15.88 16.33
CA GLN A 519 17.78 -16.70 16.60
C GLN A 519 17.18 -17.38 15.35
N ASN A 520 17.95 -17.51 14.27
CA ASN A 520 17.52 -18.06 12.98
C ASN A 520 16.31 -17.31 12.35
N VAL A 521 16.15 -16.04 12.67
CA VAL A 521 15.11 -15.20 12.05
C VAL A 521 15.49 -14.91 10.61
N ASP A 522 14.61 -15.24 9.68
CA ASP A 522 14.79 -15.03 8.24
C ASP A 522 13.43 -14.73 7.60
N THR A 523 13.22 -13.49 7.21
CA THR A 523 11.94 -13.01 6.65
C THR A 523 11.82 -13.22 5.14
N ARG A 524 12.80 -13.88 4.49
CA ARG A 524 12.77 -14.13 3.04
C ARG A 524 11.59 -15.00 2.64
N ASN A 525 10.92 -14.58 1.59
CA ASN A 525 10.03 -15.47 0.84
C ASN A 525 10.89 -16.37 -0.06
N PRO A 526 10.63 -17.69 -0.18
CA PRO A 526 11.39 -18.59 -1.05
C PRO A 526 11.49 -18.16 -2.51
N TYR A 527 10.64 -17.25 -2.95
CA TYR A 527 10.58 -16.75 -4.33
C TYR A 527 11.17 -15.33 -4.50
N VAL A 528 11.57 -14.66 -3.40
CA VAL A 528 12.09 -13.29 -3.41
C VAL A 528 13.45 -13.26 -2.71
N PHE A 529 14.47 -12.72 -3.37
CA PHE A 529 15.84 -12.69 -2.85
C PHE A 529 16.06 -11.69 -1.70
N ALA A 530 15.18 -10.70 -1.53
CA ALA A 530 15.30 -9.69 -0.48
C ALA A 530 14.22 -9.89 0.58
N GLY A 531 14.64 -10.11 1.82
CA GLY A 531 13.74 -10.24 2.98
C GLY A 531 13.44 -8.90 3.64
N ALA A 532 14.39 -7.96 3.62
CA ALA A 532 14.32 -6.62 4.20
C ALA A 532 13.74 -6.62 5.63
N SER A 533 14.38 -7.36 6.53
CA SER A 533 13.92 -7.47 7.92
C SER A 533 13.99 -6.11 8.64
N SER A 534 12.93 -5.75 9.35
CA SER A 534 12.87 -4.53 10.17
C SER A 534 12.28 -4.89 11.54
N PRO A 535 13.14 -5.17 12.55
CA PRO A 535 12.70 -5.57 13.86
C PRO A 535 12.29 -4.38 14.73
N THR A 536 11.21 -4.53 15.51
CA THR A 536 10.92 -3.71 16.68
C THR A 536 10.72 -4.61 17.88
N ILE A 537 11.45 -4.35 18.98
CA ILE A 537 11.40 -5.13 20.20
C ILE A 537 10.79 -4.26 21.30
N PHE A 538 9.79 -4.81 21.99
CA PHE A 538 9.05 -4.09 23.03
C PHE A 538 8.67 -5.00 24.18
N ARG A 539 8.32 -4.41 25.33
CA ARG A 539 8.03 -5.15 26.54
C ARG A 539 6.59 -4.90 26.97
N THR A 540 5.84 -5.97 27.20
CA THR A 540 4.43 -5.89 27.59
C THR A 540 4.23 -6.04 29.11
N SER A 541 3.01 -5.78 29.58
CA SER A 541 2.63 -5.73 31.01
C SER A 541 2.87 -7.04 31.76
N ASP A 542 2.95 -8.16 31.08
CA ASP A 542 3.34 -9.47 31.64
C ASP A 542 4.86 -9.62 31.83
N ASN A 543 5.59 -8.53 31.59
CA ASN A 543 7.05 -8.44 31.69
C ASN A 543 7.81 -9.29 30.67
N GLN A 544 7.14 -9.71 29.57
CA GLN A 544 7.75 -10.47 28.48
C GLN A 544 8.22 -9.53 27.37
N TRP A 545 9.37 -9.91 26.75
CA TRP A 545 9.84 -9.26 25.56
C TRP A 545 9.20 -9.88 24.32
N ARG A 546 8.75 -9.02 23.43
CA ARG A 546 8.09 -9.36 22.18
C ARG A 546 8.78 -8.68 21.03
N MET A 547 8.63 -9.24 19.83
CA MET A 547 9.21 -8.67 18.63
C MET A 547 8.23 -8.75 17.48
N ALA A 548 8.08 -7.66 16.76
CA ALA A 548 7.48 -7.61 15.44
C ALA A 548 8.58 -7.36 14.41
N VAL A 549 8.62 -8.15 13.33
CA VAL A 549 9.62 -8.00 12.27
C VAL A 549 8.88 -7.76 10.96
N GLY A 550 9.02 -6.56 10.42
CA GLY A 550 8.56 -6.23 9.08
C GLY A 550 9.42 -6.90 8.02
N SER A 551 8.90 -6.99 6.80
CA SER A 551 9.57 -7.70 5.72
C SER A 551 9.39 -7.04 4.35
N GLY A 552 10.30 -7.36 3.44
CA GLY A 552 10.21 -6.94 2.04
C GLY A 552 8.91 -7.35 1.35
N PRO A 553 8.44 -8.60 1.50
CA PRO A 553 7.12 -9.01 0.99
C PRO A 553 5.91 -8.36 1.66
N GLY A 554 6.10 -7.57 2.73
CA GLY A 554 5.04 -6.85 3.41
C GLY A 554 4.40 -7.57 4.61
N ASN A 555 4.79 -8.79 4.86
CA ASN A 555 4.33 -9.52 6.04
C ASN A 555 5.03 -9.01 7.30
N ILE A 556 4.28 -8.97 8.41
CA ILE A 556 4.85 -8.70 9.73
C ILE A 556 4.88 -10.02 10.51
N TRP A 557 6.08 -10.45 10.88
CA TRP A 557 6.30 -11.64 11.68
C TRP A 557 6.26 -11.26 13.15
N TYR A 558 5.52 -12.01 13.95
CA TYR A 558 5.34 -11.71 15.37
C TYR A 558 5.85 -12.84 16.25
N TYR A 559 6.62 -12.46 17.29
CA TYR A 559 7.22 -13.34 18.28
C TYR A 559 6.80 -12.86 19.67
N ASP A 560 6.27 -13.75 20.52
CA ASP A 560 5.77 -13.38 21.85
C ASP A 560 6.69 -13.73 23.02
N HIS A 561 7.79 -14.43 22.78
CA HIS A 561 8.82 -14.76 23.77
C HIS A 561 10.20 -14.73 23.13
N LEU A 562 11.09 -13.84 23.56
CA LEU A 562 12.45 -13.72 23.04
C LEU A 562 13.49 -14.50 23.86
N ASP A 563 13.11 -15.10 24.97
CA ASP A 563 13.95 -15.88 25.90
C ASP A 563 14.01 -17.38 25.57
N VAL A 564 13.47 -17.78 24.43
CA VAL A 564 13.45 -19.18 23.95
C VAL A 564 14.39 -19.35 22.74
N ASP A 565 15.06 -20.51 22.65
CA ASP A 565 15.92 -20.86 21.53
C ASP A 565 15.55 -22.28 21.02
N PRO A 566 15.24 -22.46 19.73
CA PRO A 566 15.12 -21.43 18.67
C PRO A 566 13.83 -20.59 18.77
N LEU A 567 13.90 -19.37 18.29
CA LEU A 567 12.75 -18.48 18.19
C LEU A 567 11.80 -18.98 17.11
N VAL A 568 10.53 -19.11 17.44
CA VAL A 568 9.49 -19.52 16.47
C VAL A 568 8.43 -18.43 16.42
N PRO A 569 8.08 -17.92 15.21
CA PRO A 569 7.04 -16.91 15.10
C PRO A 569 5.68 -17.48 15.52
N VAL A 570 4.94 -16.71 16.29
CA VAL A 570 3.54 -17.02 16.64
C VAL A 570 2.63 -16.76 15.44
N ASP A 571 2.97 -15.73 14.67
CA ASP A 571 2.26 -15.35 13.45
C ASP A 571 3.28 -14.83 12.43
N THR A 572 3.14 -15.24 11.17
CA THR A 572 3.99 -14.78 10.05
C THR A 572 3.31 -13.75 9.15
N SER A 573 2.09 -13.35 9.49
CA SER A 573 1.30 -12.32 8.81
C SER A 573 0.38 -11.65 9.82
N LEU A 574 0.96 -10.95 10.78
CA LEU A 574 0.32 -10.41 11.96
C LEU A 574 -1.08 -9.87 11.68
N ALA A 575 -2.09 -10.55 12.23
CA ALA A 575 -3.50 -10.21 12.08
C ALA A 575 -4.01 -10.07 10.64
N GLY A 576 -3.24 -10.54 9.64
CA GLY A 576 -3.60 -10.38 8.23
C GLY A 576 -3.46 -8.94 7.69
N ILE A 577 -2.73 -8.07 8.39
CA ILE A 577 -2.48 -6.68 7.98
C ILE A 577 -1.86 -6.64 6.58
N ARG A 578 -2.39 -5.76 5.72
CA ARG A 578 -1.96 -5.53 4.33
C ARG A 578 -1.62 -4.05 4.16
N GLU A 579 -0.39 -3.69 4.47
CA GLU A 579 0.12 -2.33 4.28
C GLU A 579 1.09 -2.21 3.08
N GLY A 580 1.06 -3.20 2.20
CA GLY A 580 1.93 -3.25 1.05
C GLY A 580 3.28 -3.90 1.36
N ILE A 581 4.26 -3.64 0.51
CA ILE A 581 5.62 -4.19 0.60
C ILE A 581 6.55 -3.28 1.42
N ASN A 582 7.67 -3.84 1.87
CA ASN A 582 8.67 -3.17 2.72
C ASN A 582 8.02 -2.58 3.98
N THR A 583 7.46 -3.44 4.84
CA THR A 583 6.82 -3.01 6.08
C THR A 583 7.85 -2.77 7.19
N HIS A 584 7.65 -1.67 7.93
CA HIS A 584 8.53 -1.24 9.03
C HIS A 584 7.66 -0.92 10.25
N PRO A 585 7.56 -1.85 11.24
CA PRO A 585 6.74 -1.65 12.43
C PRO A 585 7.48 -0.79 13.47
N ALA A 586 6.71 0.07 14.16
CA ALA A 586 7.09 0.69 15.42
C ALA A 586 5.94 0.50 16.43
N VAL A 587 6.26 0.43 17.71
CA VAL A 587 5.27 0.16 18.76
C VAL A 587 5.40 1.22 19.86
N GLY A 588 4.29 1.85 20.24
CA GLY A 588 4.22 2.85 21.31
C GLY A 588 2.79 3.08 21.75
N ASP A 589 2.60 3.66 22.93
CA ASP A 589 1.30 4.08 23.47
C ASP A 589 1.05 5.55 23.07
N LEU A 590 0.38 5.75 21.94
CA LEU A 590 0.17 7.08 21.35
C LEU A 590 -0.98 7.85 22.00
N ASP A 591 -1.96 7.17 22.58
CA ASP A 591 -3.13 7.83 23.17
C ASP A 591 -3.17 7.77 24.71
N ASP A 592 -2.12 7.20 25.33
CA ASP A 592 -1.92 7.06 26.78
C ASP A 592 -3.06 6.27 27.46
N ASP A 593 -3.60 5.29 26.73
CA ASP A 593 -4.65 4.39 27.23
C ASP A 593 -4.06 3.14 27.92
N GLY A 594 -2.75 2.98 27.89
CA GLY A 594 -2.00 1.86 28.45
C GLY A 594 -1.95 0.65 27.52
N GLN A 595 -2.39 0.78 26.29
CA GLN A 595 -2.22 -0.21 25.23
C GLN A 595 -1.26 0.36 24.17
N TYR A 596 -0.51 -0.52 23.54
CA TYR A 596 0.35 -0.10 22.45
C TYR A 596 -0.43 0.05 21.15
N GLU A 597 -0.15 1.10 20.41
CA GLU A 597 -0.40 1.18 18.98
C GLU A 597 0.77 0.56 18.20
N LEU A 598 0.42 -0.03 17.05
CA LEU A 598 1.36 -0.48 16.04
C LEU A 598 1.34 0.53 14.89
N VAL A 599 2.44 1.23 14.70
CA VAL A 599 2.65 2.14 13.57
C VAL A 599 3.44 1.40 12.50
N ILE A 600 2.92 1.35 11.28
CA ILE A 600 3.55 0.64 10.18
C ILE A 600 3.90 1.64 9.08
N GLY A 601 5.19 1.75 8.80
CA GLY A 601 5.68 2.38 7.59
C GLY A 601 5.83 1.36 6.46
N ASN A 602 5.84 1.82 5.24
CA ASN A 602 5.88 0.96 4.06
C ASN A 602 6.52 1.65 2.85
N ARG A 603 6.59 0.96 1.71
CA ARG A 603 7.19 1.48 0.47
C ARG A 603 6.51 2.74 -0.06
N ARG A 604 5.25 2.99 0.24
CA ARG A 604 4.47 4.15 -0.24
C ARG A 604 4.86 5.47 0.43
N GLY A 605 5.77 5.44 1.43
CA GLY A 605 6.29 6.65 2.08
C GLY A 605 5.46 7.22 3.22
N GLY A 606 4.30 6.66 3.49
CA GLY A 606 3.45 7.05 4.61
C GLY A 606 3.42 6.02 5.73
N ILE A 607 2.60 6.28 6.73
CA ILE A 607 2.42 5.41 7.90
C ILE A 607 0.94 5.12 8.12
N SER A 608 0.66 3.93 8.68
CA SER A 608 -0.66 3.52 9.17
C SER A 608 -0.59 3.21 10.66
N ILE A 609 -1.66 3.50 11.41
CA ILE A 609 -1.72 3.32 12.87
C ILE A 609 -2.82 2.32 13.22
N PHE A 610 -2.46 1.27 13.94
CA PHE A 610 -3.37 0.21 14.36
C PHE A 610 -3.40 0.10 15.87
N LYS A 611 -4.59 -0.03 16.45
CA LYS A 611 -4.73 -0.41 17.85
C LYS A 611 -4.40 -1.89 18.03
N THR A 612 -3.64 -2.20 19.09
CA THR A 612 -3.23 -3.56 19.40
C THR A 612 -3.83 -4.03 20.74
N PRO A 613 -3.86 -5.34 20.99
CA PRO A 613 -4.21 -5.86 22.31
C PRO A 613 -3.03 -5.85 23.30
N TRP A 614 -1.87 -5.31 22.94
CA TRP A 614 -0.65 -5.35 23.73
C TRP A 614 -0.67 -4.27 24.82
N LEU A 615 -0.63 -4.67 26.08
CA LEU A 615 -0.59 -3.75 27.21
C LEU A 615 0.82 -3.29 27.52
N LEU A 616 0.99 -2.00 27.76
CA LEU A 616 2.26 -1.40 28.17
C LEU A 616 2.79 -1.98 29.48
N SER A 617 4.09 -2.26 29.55
CA SER A 617 4.77 -2.66 30.77
C SER A 617 4.93 -1.45 31.68
N THR A 618 4.06 -1.28 32.67
CA THR A 618 4.19 -0.19 33.64
C THR A 618 5.31 -0.48 34.64
N THR A 619 6.45 0.14 34.49
CA THR A 619 7.53 0.15 35.50
C THR A 619 7.33 1.24 36.56
N SER A 620 6.19 1.92 36.61
CA SER A 620 5.93 2.94 37.60
C SER A 620 5.49 2.35 38.96
N THR A 621 6.05 2.86 40.03
CA THR A 621 5.88 2.52 41.45
C THR A 621 4.46 2.72 41.97
N GLY A 622 3.46 2.18 41.33
CA GLY A 622 2.08 2.15 41.74
C GLY A 622 1.53 0.73 41.63
N ARG A 623 1.71 -0.03 42.72
CA ARG A 623 1.30 -1.42 42.83
C ARG A 623 -0.18 -1.63 42.54
N THR A 624 -0.48 -2.33 41.44
CA THR A 624 -1.61 -3.27 41.46
C THR A 624 -1.20 -4.56 40.79
N THR A 625 -0.90 -5.57 41.59
CA THR A 625 -0.55 -6.91 41.12
C THR A 625 -1.78 -7.55 40.52
N LEU A 626 -1.87 -7.65 39.22
CA LEU A 626 -2.79 -8.52 38.52
C LEU A 626 -2.05 -9.79 38.07
N ARG A 627 -2.29 -10.88 38.77
CA ARG A 627 -1.94 -12.21 38.27
C ARG A 627 -2.97 -12.57 37.20
N ASN A 628 -2.59 -12.46 35.93
CA ASN A 628 -3.44 -12.81 34.78
C ASN A 628 -3.59 -14.33 34.56
N SER A 629 -2.99 -15.15 35.45
CA SER A 629 -2.92 -16.61 35.29
C SER A 629 -4.24 -17.35 35.39
N ASP A 630 -5.33 -16.67 35.78
CA ASP A 630 -6.60 -17.35 36.11
C ASP A 630 -7.79 -16.92 35.24
N PHE A 631 -7.66 -15.88 34.39
CA PHE A 631 -8.77 -15.42 33.55
C PHE A 631 -8.75 -16.13 32.20
N HIS A 632 -9.77 -16.91 31.92
CA HIS A 632 -9.89 -17.65 30.66
C HIS A 632 -11.35 -17.84 30.24
N CYS A 633 -11.53 -18.08 28.94
CA CYS A 633 -12.82 -18.49 28.39
C CYS A 633 -12.85 -19.99 28.09
N TYR A 634 -14.00 -20.62 28.28
CA TYR A 634 -14.19 -22.04 27.94
C TYR A 634 -15.61 -22.35 27.43
N PRO A 635 -15.79 -23.34 26.55
CA PRO A 635 -14.72 -24.05 25.85
C PRO A 635 -13.92 -23.09 24.93
N ASN A 636 -12.64 -23.40 24.71
CA ASN A 636 -11.80 -22.72 23.74
C ASN A 636 -10.88 -23.78 23.09
N PRO A 637 -11.09 -24.15 21.81
CA PRO A 637 -12.05 -23.56 20.85
C PRO A 637 -13.52 -23.70 21.22
N ALA A 638 -14.33 -22.73 20.75
CA ALA A 638 -15.75 -22.61 21.02
C ALA A 638 -16.60 -22.80 19.76
N HIS A 639 -17.80 -23.40 19.91
CA HIS A 639 -18.75 -23.56 18.78
C HIS A 639 -19.93 -22.57 18.91
N GLU A 640 -20.76 -22.70 19.92
CA GLU A 640 -22.02 -21.93 20.05
C GLU A 640 -22.00 -20.91 21.20
N SER A 641 -21.20 -21.15 22.22
CA SER A 641 -21.14 -20.27 23.40
C SER A 641 -19.88 -20.49 24.21
N ILE A 642 -19.49 -19.47 24.97
CA ILE A 642 -18.43 -19.50 25.98
C ILE A 642 -18.92 -19.11 27.35
N ARG A 643 -18.10 -19.38 28.35
CA ARG A 643 -18.15 -18.82 29.71
C ARG A 643 -16.79 -18.26 30.05
N LEU A 644 -16.79 -17.27 30.95
CA LEU A 644 -15.56 -16.70 31.48
C LEU A 644 -15.35 -17.17 32.91
N ASP A 645 -14.11 -17.41 33.29
CA ASP A 645 -13.68 -17.81 34.63
C ASP A 645 -12.46 -16.98 35.08
N GLY A 646 -12.16 -16.99 36.38
CA GLY A 646 -11.03 -16.26 36.95
C GLY A 646 -11.37 -14.85 37.49
N PHE A 647 -12.62 -14.56 37.80
CA PHE A 647 -13.07 -13.34 38.44
C PHE A 647 -14.10 -13.64 39.55
N SER A 648 -14.24 -12.73 40.51
CA SER A 648 -15.16 -12.85 41.68
C SER A 648 -16.34 -11.89 41.66
N GLU A 649 -16.16 -10.76 40.99
CA GLU A 649 -17.15 -9.66 40.94
C GLU A 649 -17.72 -9.52 39.52
N PRO A 650 -19.02 -9.21 39.40
CA PRO A 650 -19.60 -8.99 38.06
C PRO A 650 -18.97 -7.82 37.33
N GLY A 651 -19.05 -7.85 36.00
CA GLY A 651 -18.45 -6.83 35.17
C GLY A 651 -18.96 -6.82 33.75
N ASP A 652 -18.42 -5.94 32.94
CA ASP A 652 -18.78 -5.78 31.56
C ASP A 652 -17.89 -6.65 30.67
N VAL A 653 -18.51 -7.37 29.71
CA VAL A 653 -17.80 -8.19 28.71
C VAL A 653 -17.95 -7.56 27.34
N GLN A 654 -16.86 -7.49 26.64
CA GLN A 654 -16.79 -7.08 25.23
C GLN A 654 -16.00 -8.11 24.44
N ILE A 655 -16.48 -8.46 23.25
CA ILE A 655 -15.79 -9.38 22.33
C ILE A 655 -15.44 -8.58 21.08
N PHE A 656 -14.17 -8.66 20.71
CA PHE A 656 -13.61 -7.98 19.56
C PHE A 656 -13.13 -9.00 18.52
N THR A 657 -13.26 -8.69 17.25
CA THR A 657 -12.56 -9.41 16.18
C THR A 657 -11.05 -9.20 16.30
N MET A 658 -10.26 -9.88 15.50
CA MET A 658 -8.80 -9.68 15.44
C MET A 658 -8.43 -8.25 14.99
N GLU A 659 -9.29 -7.59 14.23
CA GLU A 659 -9.15 -6.22 13.75
C GLU A 659 -9.58 -5.17 14.79
N GLY A 660 -9.83 -5.59 16.03
CA GLY A 660 -10.26 -4.68 17.11
C GLY A 660 -11.73 -4.23 17.03
N ARG A 661 -12.52 -4.70 16.07
CA ARG A 661 -13.93 -4.35 15.93
C ARG A 661 -14.76 -4.99 17.04
N LEU A 662 -15.49 -4.17 17.80
CA LEU A 662 -16.43 -4.66 18.79
C LEU A 662 -17.61 -5.37 18.10
N CYS A 663 -17.76 -6.69 18.34
CA CYS A 663 -18.81 -7.51 17.76
C CYS A 663 -19.85 -7.98 18.78
N TYR A 664 -19.55 -7.88 20.07
CA TYR A 664 -20.49 -8.26 21.14
C TYR A 664 -20.18 -7.50 22.43
N SER A 665 -21.22 -7.06 23.13
CA SER A 665 -21.07 -6.44 24.44
C SER A 665 -22.22 -6.85 25.37
N VAL A 666 -21.90 -7.18 26.60
CA VAL A 666 -22.88 -7.44 27.66
C VAL A 666 -22.41 -6.79 28.96
N ASN A 667 -23.28 -6.05 29.63
CA ASN A 667 -23.01 -5.43 30.90
C ASN A 667 -23.46 -6.36 32.02
N ASP A 668 -22.82 -6.24 33.19
CA ASP A 668 -23.16 -6.99 34.40
C ASP A 668 -23.12 -8.52 34.24
N TYR A 669 -22.07 -9.02 33.58
CA TYR A 669 -21.80 -10.45 33.40
C TYR A 669 -21.35 -11.10 34.70
N HIS A 670 -22.01 -12.20 35.11
CA HIS A 670 -21.72 -12.96 36.31
C HIS A 670 -21.01 -14.27 36.03
N ALA A 671 -20.25 -14.75 37.02
CA ALA A 671 -19.58 -16.05 36.90
C ALA A 671 -20.58 -17.18 36.61
N GLY A 672 -20.37 -17.91 35.54
CA GLY A 672 -21.24 -18.99 35.08
C GLY A 672 -22.24 -18.62 33.98
N ASP A 673 -22.42 -17.35 33.69
CA ASP A 673 -23.25 -16.90 32.57
C ASP A 673 -22.70 -17.43 31.24
N ARG A 674 -23.56 -17.54 30.20
CA ARG A 674 -23.17 -17.96 28.87
C ARG A 674 -23.24 -16.80 27.89
N LEU A 675 -22.17 -16.60 27.16
CA LEU A 675 -22.11 -15.69 26.03
C LEU A 675 -22.34 -16.47 24.74
N SER A 676 -23.39 -16.12 24.00
CA SER A 676 -23.74 -16.80 22.75
C SER A 676 -22.86 -16.29 21.61
N LEU A 677 -22.35 -17.22 20.81
CA LEU A 677 -21.52 -16.95 19.63
C LEU A 677 -22.21 -17.39 18.33
N THR A 678 -23.50 -17.69 18.38
CA THR A 678 -24.23 -18.27 17.22
C THR A 678 -24.24 -17.38 15.99
N ASN A 679 -24.09 -16.07 16.14
CA ASN A 679 -24.08 -15.10 15.06
C ASN A 679 -22.67 -14.56 14.73
N HIS A 680 -21.61 -15.25 15.21
CA HIS A 680 -20.25 -14.83 14.95
C HIS A 680 -19.59 -15.81 13.97
N PRO A 681 -18.87 -15.32 12.94
CA PRO A 681 -18.10 -16.17 12.03
C PRO A 681 -17.07 -17.05 12.75
N VAL A 682 -16.60 -18.08 12.07
CA VAL A 682 -15.44 -18.87 12.51
C VAL A 682 -14.22 -17.97 12.47
N GLY A 683 -13.44 -17.94 13.55
CA GLY A 683 -12.27 -17.06 13.63
C GLY A 683 -11.71 -16.90 15.04
N VAL A 684 -10.73 -16.03 15.15
CA VAL A 684 -10.09 -15.65 16.42
C VAL A 684 -10.70 -14.37 16.94
N TYR A 685 -10.99 -14.33 18.23
CA TYR A 685 -11.59 -13.20 18.92
C TYR A 685 -10.83 -12.89 20.20
N PHE A 686 -10.94 -11.64 20.69
CA PHE A 686 -10.49 -11.23 21.99
C PHE A 686 -11.69 -10.93 22.88
N VAL A 687 -11.68 -11.51 24.07
CA VAL A 687 -12.74 -11.28 25.08
C VAL A 687 -12.17 -10.42 26.18
N ARG A 688 -12.69 -9.20 26.29
CA ARG A 688 -12.35 -8.25 27.34
C ARG A 688 -13.42 -8.26 28.44
N PHE A 689 -12.99 -8.38 29.67
CA PHE A 689 -13.83 -8.29 30.87
C PHE A 689 -13.35 -7.16 31.76
N THR A 690 -14.25 -6.26 32.14
CA THR A 690 -13.93 -5.10 32.96
C THR A 690 -14.83 -5.09 34.22
N SER A 691 -14.24 -5.11 35.42
CA SER A 691 -14.94 -5.07 36.69
C SER A 691 -14.16 -4.20 37.68
N LEU A 692 -14.84 -3.28 38.38
CA LEU A 692 -14.26 -2.41 39.43
C LEU A 692 -12.97 -1.68 38.98
N GLY A 693 -12.92 -1.22 37.71
CA GLY A 693 -11.75 -0.55 37.14
C GLY A 693 -10.59 -1.47 36.74
N THR A 694 -10.79 -2.78 36.85
CA THR A 694 -9.82 -3.79 36.40
C THR A 694 -10.27 -4.41 35.12
N THR A 695 -9.40 -4.38 34.09
CA THR A 695 -9.66 -5.02 32.79
C THR A 695 -8.81 -6.29 32.65
N ARG A 696 -9.42 -7.34 32.09
CA ARG A 696 -8.79 -8.64 31.76
C ARG A 696 -9.14 -9.02 30.34
N VAL A 697 -8.21 -9.62 29.63
CA VAL A 697 -8.40 -10.03 28.24
C VAL A 697 -7.97 -11.48 28.08
N THR A 698 -8.71 -12.25 27.29
CA THR A 698 -8.35 -13.62 26.91
C THR A 698 -8.68 -13.86 25.43
N LYS A 699 -7.88 -14.68 24.77
CA LYS A 699 -8.10 -15.10 23.36
C LYS A 699 -9.16 -16.19 23.32
N MET A 700 -10.04 -16.12 22.34
CA MET A 700 -11.06 -17.10 22.02
C MET A 700 -10.94 -17.53 20.56
N ILE A 701 -11.02 -18.82 20.31
CA ILE A 701 -11.10 -19.38 18.95
C ILE A 701 -12.52 -19.91 18.76
N LYS A 702 -13.22 -19.44 17.72
CA LYS A 702 -14.52 -19.97 17.32
C LYS A 702 -14.35 -20.93 16.13
N GLU A 703 -14.87 -22.16 16.25
CA GLU A 703 -14.97 -23.16 15.21
C GLU A 703 -16.39 -23.35 14.70
#